data_2b5a1851ec7183f3c48797b5e3029194
#
_entry.id   2b5a1851ec7183f3c48797b5e3029194
#
_cell.length_a   1.000
_cell.length_b   1.000
_cell.length_c   1.000
_cell.angle_alpha   90.00
_cell.angle_beta   90.00
_cell.angle_gamma   90.00
#
_symmetry.space_group_name_H-M   'P 1'
#
loop_
_entity.id
_entity.type
_entity.pdbx_description
1 polymer ?
#
loop_
_entity_poly.entity_id
_entity_poly.type
_entity_poly.pdbx_seq_one_letter_code
_entity_poly.pdbx_strand_id
1 'polypeptide(L)'
;LRSINSAAPPFQGTELAQLQATSAFLLPIIVMVLSAALLAYMMKEDLAGLGIVVLFVIAIATFIASIINGASLMKSVADPITVAGETMPDILLLTGTAGALIACIIAIVYLSRSQQNSSFVSLAVLTAFALLTIQTGRTAFRASYIFYDDATEYLVYAHGATGIKEVIAQVDEISERTAGGLNAVVAYDASAPDTGVSWPFVWYLRDYTALRSFDAPTRSLREAVAVVVDQKNFDKIHAALGNEFYEFDYVRMWWPNQDYFNLDKTRVLNAITNESIREGIFDIWFDRDYTKYAQAVNSSRMTLTSWDPSDQMKLFVRKDVASKIWNYGVGPSESVITKDPYEDGTTFLAADQIFGSDRYPPLGLNAPRAITPGISADFYVADSRNHRILHIASDGSLLHEWGTYADAFAGDAPIGTFNEPWGVAVGPDGSVYITDTWNHRVQKFTEDGEPLKMWGQFGQPLPGDTQSASSFWGPRGIAVDDNGHVLVTDTGNKRIVVFDEDGNYITEFGEAGFDPGQFDEPVGLAIAPNSGTVYVVDTWNQRVQGFAPSEDGTSYFPTIQWDVNGWFGQSLDNKPFIAVGPNEHVFVTDPEGYRVIEFTEDGQFVRTWGDFGAGLEEIGLAAGITVDQLGFVWVTDAGNNRILRYRLP
;
A
#
# COMPACT_ATOMS: atom_id res chain seq x y z
N LEU A 1 26.67 -20.80 -5.63
CA LEU A 1 27.03 -19.37 -5.65
C LEU A 1 26.34 -18.59 -4.51
N ARG A 2 25.08 -18.93 -4.13
CA ARG A 2 24.37 -18.33 -2.97
C ARG A 2 25.07 -18.56 -1.64
N SER A 3 25.80 -19.67 -1.48
CA SER A 3 26.53 -19.98 -0.24
C SER A 3 27.80 -19.13 -0.02
N ILE A 4 28.21 -18.36 -1.02
CA ILE A 4 29.39 -17.49 -0.93
C ILE A 4 29.00 -16.10 -0.37
N ASN A 5 27.71 -15.71 -0.46
CA ASN A 5 27.23 -14.40 0.00
C ASN A 5 26.82 -14.36 1.49
N SER A 6 26.72 -15.49 2.16
CA SER A 6 26.60 -15.55 3.64
C SER A 6 27.96 -15.52 4.33
N ALA A 7 28.93 -14.86 3.70
CA ALA A 7 30.31 -14.89 4.13
C ALA A 7 30.44 -14.27 5.53
N ALA A 8 30.76 -15.11 6.47
CA ALA A 8 31.41 -14.67 7.70
C ALA A 8 32.58 -13.73 7.33
N PRO A 9 32.82 -12.68 8.13
CA PRO A 9 33.97 -11.81 7.91
C PRO A 9 35.26 -12.63 7.72
N PRO A 10 36.24 -12.16 6.93
CA PRO A 10 37.52 -12.85 6.80
C PRO A 10 38.05 -13.17 8.16
N PHE A 11 38.51 -14.42 8.39
CA PHE A 11 39.04 -14.93 9.65
C PHE A 11 38.00 -15.21 10.78
N GLN A 12 36.68 -15.18 10.49
CA GLN A 12 35.63 -15.60 11.42
C GLN A 12 34.70 -16.65 10.78
N GLY A 13 34.22 -17.63 11.55
CA GLY A 13 33.30 -18.67 11.07
C GLY A 13 33.88 -20.08 11.10
N THR A 14 33.24 -21.03 10.40
CA THR A 14 33.74 -22.40 10.23
C THR A 14 35.01 -22.43 9.38
N GLU A 15 35.90 -23.41 9.57
CA GLU A 15 37.19 -23.51 8.85
C GLU A 15 37.02 -23.39 7.32
N LEU A 16 35.97 -23.94 6.72
CA LEU A 16 35.71 -23.86 5.30
C LEU A 16 35.25 -22.44 4.87
N ALA A 17 34.37 -21.81 5.64
CA ALA A 17 33.91 -20.45 5.39
C ALA A 17 35.04 -19.43 5.57
N GLN A 18 35.90 -19.65 6.57
CA GLN A 18 37.14 -18.89 6.81
C GLN A 18 38.10 -19.00 5.64
N LEU A 19 38.30 -20.22 5.12
CA LEU A 19 39.20 -20.45 4.00
C LEU A 19 38.68 -19.77 2.72
N GLN A 20 37.37 -19.83 2.45
CA GLN A 20 36.74 -19.19 1.32
C GLN A 20 36.79 -17.66 1.43
N ALA A 21 36.43 -17.09 2.58
CA ALA A 21 36.50 -15.65 2.82
C ALA A 21 37.94 -15.12 2.76
N THR A 22 38.91 -15.85 3.37
CA THR A 22 40.31 -15.50 3.33
C THR A 22 40.89 -15.62 1.93
N SER A 23 40.53 -16.63 1.15
CA SER A 23 40.98 -16.79 -0.24
C SER A 23 40.38 -15.70 -1.14
N ALA A 24 39.11 -15.34 -0.96
CA ALA A 24 38.45 -14.25 -1.68
C ALA A 24 39.09 -12.88 -1.38
N PHE A 25 39.61 -12.69 -0.17
CA PHE A 25 40.34 -11.48 0.22
C PHE A 25 41.79 -11.48 -0.29
N LEU A 26 42.51 -12.60 -0.15
CA LEU A 26 43.91 -12.70 -0.50
C LEU A 26 44.17 -12.89 -2.01
N LEU A 27 43.28 -13.57 -2.73
CA LEU A 27 43.45 -13.86 -4.15
C LEU A 27 43.62 -12.59 -5.02
N PRO A 28 42.80 -11.53 -4.87
CA PRO A 28 43.02 -10.28 -5.58
C PRO A 28 44.36 -9.63 -5.24
N ILE A 29 44.79 -9.68 -3.99
CA ILE A 29 46.09 -9.14 -3.56
C ILE A 29 47.25 -9.93 -4.22
N ILE A 30 47.17 -11.25 -4.21
CA ILE A 30 48.17 -12.12 -4.86
C ILE A 30 48.21 -11.87 -6.37
N VAL A 31 47.05 -11.82 -7.03
CA VAL A 31 46.96 -11.52 -8.47
C VAL A 31 47.53 -10.14 -8.78
N MET A 32 47.25 -9.16 -7.93
CA MET A 32 47.77 -7.80 -8.06
C MET A 32 49.30 -7.77 -7.97
N VAL A 33 49.86 -8.42 -6.95
CA VAL A 33 51.32 -8.51 -6.75
C VAL A 33 51.99 -9.23 -7.93
N LEU A 34 51.42 -10.35 -8.38
CA LEU A 34 51.92 -11.10 -9.54
C LEU A 34 51.80 -10.31 -10.83
N SER A 35 50.71 -9.56 -11.04
CA SER A 35 50.51 -8.72 -12.21
C SER A 35 51.51 -7.55 -12.23
N ALA A 36 51.74 -6.91 -11.09
CA ALA A 36 52.73 -5.85 -10.95
C ALA A 36 54.16 -6.39 -11.17
N ALA A 37 54.48 -7.57 -10.66
CA ALA A 37 55.73 -8.25 -10.88
C ALA A 37 55.95 -8.61 -12.38
N LEU A 38 54.91 -9.12 -13.03
CA LEU A 38 54.96 -9.42 -14.48
C LEU A 38 55.15 -8.16 -15.32
N LEU A 39 54.46 -7.07 -14.99
CA LEU A 39 54.62 -5.77 -15.66
C LEU A 39 56.05 -5.22 -15.47
N ALA A 40 56.58 -5.27 -14.26
CA ALA A 40 57.95 -4.86 -13.98
C ALA A 40 58.96 -5.71 -14.76
N TYR A 41 58.75 -7.04 -14.84
CA TYR A 41 59.55 -7.93 -15.66
C TYR A 41 59.48 -7.62 -17.18
N MET A 42 58.28 -7.37 -17.69
CA MET A 42 58.05 -6.99 -19.09
C MET A 42 58.72 -5.65 -19.44
N MET A 43 58.80 -4.74 -18.50
CA MET A 43 59.48 -3.45 -18.65
C MET A 43 61.00 -3.56 -18.52
N LYS A 44 61.54 -4.76 -18.32
CA LYS A 44 62.96 -5.04 -18.08
C LYS A 44 63.53 -4.31 -16.86
N GLU A 45 62.69 -4.12 -15.83
CA GLU A 45 63.15 -3.57 -14.56
C GLU A 45 64.00 -4.59 -13.79
N ASP A 46 64.95 -4.09 -13.02
CA ASP A 46 65.79 -4.90 -12.17
C ASP A 46 65.07 -5.31 -10.85
N LEU A 47 65.72 -6.12 -10.01
CA LEU A 47 65.18 -6.53 -8.72
C LEU A 47 64.86 -5.37 -7.77
N ALA A 48 65.52 -4.21 -7.94
CA ALA A 48 65.25 -3.04 -7.12
C ALA A 48 63.92 -2.38 -7.55
N GLY A 49 63.59 -2.32 -8.86
CA GLY A 49 62.30 -1.86 -9.36
C GLY A 49 61.13 -2.72 -8.87
N LEU A 50 61.31 -4.07 -8.89
CA LEU A 50 60.32 -4.98 -8.35
C LEU A 50 60.12 -4.77 -6.84
N GLY A 51 61.20 -4.57 -6.08
CA GLY A 51 61.16 -4.27 -4.66
C GLY A 51 60.39 -3.00 -4.32
N ILE A 52 60.57 -1.95 -5.15
CA ILE A 52 59.84 -0.67 -5.02
C ILE A 52 58.33 -0.86 -5.18
N VAL A 53 57.88 -1.64 -6.20
CA VAL A 53 56.44 -1.92 -6.40
C VAL A 53 55.82 -2.63 -5.21
N VAL A 54 56.49 -3.68 -4.67
CA VAL A 54 56.01 -4.41 -3.51
C VAL A 54 55.95 -3.52 -2.26
N LEU A 55 56.95 -2.73 -2.03
CA LEU A 55 56.99 -1.77 -0.91
C LEU A 55 55.94 -0.68 -1.04
N PHE A 56 55.61 -0.25 -2.27
CA PHE A 56 54.54 0.73 -2.49
C PHE A 56 53.18 0.17 -2.10
N VAL A 57 52.87 -1.08 -2.44
CA VAL A 57 51.63 -1.77 -2.03
C VAL A 57 51.54 -1.92 -0.52
N ILE A 58 52.65 -2.32 0.12
CA ILE A 58 52.73 -2.45 1.59
C ILE A 58 52.57 -1.06 2.24
N ALA A 59 53.17 0.00 1.68
CA ALA A 59 53.05 1.35 2.19
C ALA A 59 51.59 1.87 2.13
N ILE A 60 50.88 1.59 1.04
CA ILE A 60 49.46 1.94 0.93
C ILE A 60 48.64 1.18 1.99
N ALA A 61 48.82 -0.11 2.13
CA ALA A 61 48.14 -0.92 3.12
C ALA A 61 48.43 -0.46 4.58
N THR A 62 49.68 -0.16 4.91
CA THR A 62 50.07 0.34 6.24
C THR A 62 49.61 1.77 6.48
N PHE A 63 49.50 2.61 5.43
CA PHE A 63 48.93 3.95 5.54
C PHE A 63 47.44 3.88 5.88
N ILE A 64 46.65 3.05 5.17
CA ILE A 64 45.24 2.84 5.46
C ILE A 64 45.06 2.29 6.90
N ALA A 65 45.82 1.29 7.27
CA ALA A 65 45.80 0.73 8.62
C ALA A 65 46.14 1.78 9.69
N SER A 66 47.10 2.68 9.44
CA SER A 66 47.47 3.77 10.37
C SER A 66 46.35 4.79 10.53
N ILE A 67 45.59 5.10 9.45
CA ILE A 67 44.41 5.98 9.54
C ILE A 67 43.31 5.33 10.39
N ILE A 68 43.03 4.04 10.17
CA ILE A 68 42.01 3.31 10.91
C ILE A 68 42.38 3.23 12.42
N ASN A 69 43.59 2.84 12.71
CA ASN A 69 44.06 2.72 14.10
C ASN A 69 44.21 4.09 14.80
N GLY A 70 44.56 5.15 14.05
CA GLY A 70 44.61 6.52 14.56
C GLY A 70 43.22 7.08 14.89
N ALA A 71 42.20 6.76 14.08
CA ALA A 71 40.82 7.14 14.36
C ALA A 71 40.28 6.42 15.63
N SER A 72 40.60 5.12 15.81
CA SER A 72 40.27 4.36 17.00
C SER A 72 40.90 4.97 18.26
N LEU A 73 42.15 5.33 18.19
CA LEU A 73 42.85 5.97 19.32
C LEU A 73 42.28 7.36 19.67
N MET A 74 41.91 8.17 18.66
CA MET A 74 41.31 9.49 18.93
C MET A 74 39.95 9.35 19.64
N LYS A 75 39.19 8.32 19.35
CA LYS A 75 37.92 8.01 20.03
C LYS A 75 38.15 7.62 21.51
N SER A 76 39.14 6.79 21.78
CA SER A 76 39.47 6.36 23.13
C SER A 76 40.03 7.49 24.02
N VAL A 77 40.64 8.51 23.42
CA VAL A 77 41.12 9.73 24.12
C VAL A 77 39.96 10.71 24.40
N ALA A 78 38.97 10.73 23.55
CA ALA A 78 37.81 11.63 23.72
C ALA A 78 36.82 11.15 24.80
N ASP A 79 36.80 9.87 25.14
CA ASP A 79 35.91 9.28 26.16
C ASP A 79 36.67 8.42 27.19
N PRO A 80 37.38 9.03 28.16
CA PRO A 80 38.30 8.34 29.05
C PRO A 80 37.65 7.46 30.12
N ILE A 81 36.32 7.45 30.25
CA ILE A 81 35.62 6.78 31.37
C ILE A 81 35.38 5.29 31.10
N THR A 82 35.37 4.87 29.83
CA THR A 82 35.01 3.49 29.45
C THR A 82 36.21 2.55 29.14
N VAL A 83 37.45 3.00 29.08
CA VAL A 83 38.50 2.29 28.33
C VAL A 83 39.85 2.13 29.03
N ALA A 84 39.90 2.09 30.34
CA ALA A 84 41.19 1.90 31.06
C ALA A 84 41.92 0.55 30.81
N GLY A 85 41.30 -0.41 30.09
CA GLY A 85 41.86 -1.71 29.73
C GLY A 85 42.17 -1.94 28.24
N GLU A 86 41.59 -1.17 27.32
CA GLU A 86 41.63 -1.42 25.86
C GLU A 86 42.57 -0.48 25.07
N THR A 87 43.05 0.61 25.64
CA THR A 87 43.89 1.61 24.96
C THR A 87 45.30 1.16 24.61
N MET A 88 45.86 0.20 25.34
CA MET A 88 47.23 -0.30 25.08
C MET A 88 47.39 -1.07 23.76
N PRO A 89 46.45 -1.94 23.35
CA PRO A 89 46.51 -2.60 22.03
C PRO A 89 46.46 -1.61 20.88
N ASP A 90 45.63 -0.58 20.97
CA ASP A 90 45.46 0.41 19.88
C ASP A 90 46.68 1.30 19.66
N ILE A 91 47.35 1.70 20.74
CA ILE A 91 48.61 2.43 20.67
C ILE A 91 49.70 1.56 20.03
N LEU A 92 49.80 0.28 20.39
CA LEU A 92 50.78 -0.66 19.81
C LEU A 92 50.47 -0.90 18.31
N LEU A 93 49.23 -1.06 17.94
CA LEU A 93 48.80 -1.22 16.55
C LEU A 93 49.08 0.04 15.70
N LEU A 94 48.76 1.23 16.22
CA LEU A 94 49.07 2.49 15.55
C LEU A 94 50.56 2.72 15.39
N THR A 95 51.34 2.50 16.46
CA THR A 95 52.81 2.66 16.40
C THR A 95 53.46 1.63 15.50
N GLY A 96 52.94 0.37 15.50
CA GLY A 96 53.38 -0.67 14.59
C GLY A 96 53.11 -0.37 13.12
N THR A 97 51.89 0.03 12.80
CA THR A 97 51.54 0.37 11.40
C THR A 97 52.22 1.65 10.92
N ALA A 98 52.32 2.68 11.75
CA ALA A 98 53.04 3.91 11.42
C ALA A 98 54.57 3.62 11.27
N GLY A 99 55.12 2.79 12.15
CA GLY A 99 56.53 2.36 12.04
C GLY A 99 56.79 1.57 10.75
N ALA A 100 55.92 0.66 10.39
CA ALA A 100 55.99 -0.09 9.15
C ALA A 100 55.86 0.83 7.90
N LEU A 101 54.98 1.81 7.92
CA LEU A 101 54.82 2.82 6.88
C LEU A 101 56.14 3.62 6.71
N ILE A 102 56.69 4.13 7.81
CA ILE A 102 57.96 4.86 7.78
C ILE A 102 59.09 4.00 7.24
N ALA A 103 59.16 2.74 7.66
CA ALA A 103 60.17 1.79 7.15
C ALA A 103 60.00 1.53 5.65
N CYS A 104 58.79 1.37 5.16
CA CYS A 104 58.51 1.25 3.71
C CYS A 104 58.93 2.50 2.95
N ILE A 105 58.62 3.70 3.43
CA ILE A 105 58.99 4.97 2.80
C ILE A 105 60.53 5.07 2.75
N ILE A 106 61.24 4.78 3.85
CA ILE A 106 62.71 4.80 3.85
C ILE A 106 63.27 3.80 2.86
N ALA A 107 62.75 2.58 2.80
CA ALA A 107 63.22 1.54 1.87
C ALA A 107 62.94 1.95 0.41
N ILE A 108 61.76 2.54 0.10
CA ILE A 108 61.43 3.08 -1.21
C ILE A 108 62.42 4.17 -1.62
N VAL A 109 62.71 5.12 -0.73
CA VAL A 109 63.66 6.20 -0.98
C VAL A 109 65.08 5.64 -1.16
N TYR A 110 65.47 4.65 -0.42
CA TYR A 110 66.78 4.00 -0.55
C TYR A 110 66.93 3.28 -1.88
N LEU A 111 65.95 2.47 -2.28
CA LEU A 111 65.96 1.75 -3.53
C LEU A 111 65.81 2.69 -4.75
N SER A 112 65.07 3.78 -4.61
CA SER A 112 64.88 4.76 -5.69
C SER A 112 66.15 5.54 -6.05
N ARG A 113 67.11 5.62 -5.12
CA ARG A 113 68.41 6.24 -5.38
C ARG A 113 69.26 5.47 -6.41
N SER A 114 68.97 4.21 -6.62
CA SER A 114 69.62 3.35 -7.62
C SER A 114 68.93 3.37 -8.99
N GLN A 115 67.75 3.95 -9.04
CA GLN A 115 66.89 4.02 -10.26
C GLN A 115 66.86 5.42 -10.87
N GLN A 116 66.70 5.50 -12.19
CA GLN A 116 66.43 6.79 -12.84
C GLN A 116 65.04 7.31 -12.45
N ASN A 117 64.91 8.63 -12.19
CA ASN A 117 63.65 9.24 -11.74
C ASN A 117 62.44 8.94 -12.65
N SER A 118 62.66 8.76 -13.95
CA SER A 118 61.60 8.42 -14.91
C SER A 118 61.02 7.02 -14.70
N SER A 119 61.85 6.05 -14.31
CA SER A 119 61.43 4.67 -14.06
C SER A 119 60.56 4.58 -12.77
N PHE A 120 60.95 5.33 -11.73
CA PHE A 120 60.16 5.36 -10.49
C PHE A 120 58.74 5.89 -10.69
N VAL A 121 58.56 7.00 -11.39
CA VAL A 121 57.26 7.57 -11.70
C VAL A 121 56.42 6.60 -12.54
N SER A 122 57.02 5.98 -13.56
CA SER A 122 56.34 5.00 -14.41
C SER A 122 55.85 3.77 -13.62
N LEU A 123 56.70 3.25 -12.71
CA LEU A 123 56.30 2.13 -11.82
C LEU A 123 55.18 2.49 -10.87
N ALA A 124 55.22 3.69 -10.28
CA ALA A 124 54.12 4.17 -9.40
C ALA A 124 52.79 4.32 -10.16
N VAL A 125 52.82 4.90 -11.36
CA VAL A 125 51.64 5.04 -12.23
C VAL A 125 51.11 3.68 -12.68
N LEU A 126 51.96 2.75 -13.07
CA LEU A 126 51.55 1.39 -13.47
C LEU A 126 50.95 0.61 -12.30
N THR A 127 51.51 0.75 -11.10
CA THR A 127 50.96 0.12 -9.88
C THR A 127 49.57 0.67 -9.57
N ALA A 128 49.42 2.00 -9.61
CA ALA A 128 48.11 2.65 -9.40
C ALA A 128 47.11 2.20 -10.49
N PHE A 129 47.54 2.14 -11.76
CA PHE A 129 46.69 1.67 -12.85
C PHE A 129 46.28 0.20 -12.69
N ALA A 130 47.19 -0.68 -12.30
CA ALA A 130 46.88 -2.09 -12.03
C ALA A 130 45.87 -2.24 -10.91
N LEU A 131 46.06 -1.50 -9.79
CA LEU A 131 45.11 -1.47 -8.65
C LEU A 131 43.73 -1.03 -9.09
N LEU A 132 43.64 0.08 -9.82
CA LEU A 132 42.35 0.60 -10.30
C LEU A 132 41.70 -0.38 -11.31
N THR A 133 42.49 -1.02 -12.16
CA THR A 133 41.97 -2.01 -13.12
C THR A 133 41.38 -3.23 -12.40
N ILE A 134 42.06 -3.75 -11.38
CA ILE A 134 41.58 -4.87 -10.59
C ILE A 134 40.30 -4.48 -9.83
N GLN A 135 40.28 -3.29 -9.20
CA GLN A 135 39.10 -2.80 -8.51
C GLN A 135 37.93 -2.60 -9.47
N THR A 136 38.18 -2.05 -10.66
CA THR A 136 37.17 -1.90 -11.72
C THR A 136 36.63 -3.26 -12.16
N GLY A 137 37.51 -4.21 -12.43
CA GLY A 137 37.13 -5.58 -12.80
C GLY A 137 36.34 -6.29 -11.71
N ARG A 138 36.72 -6.14 -10.42
CA ARG A 138 35.97 -6.65 -9.28
C ARG A 138 34.57 -6.04 -9.21
N THR A 139 34.49 -4.72 -9.33
CA THR A 139 33.21 -3.99 -9.27
C THR A 139 32.32 -4.39 -10.44
N ALA A 140 32.84 -4.44 -11.66
CA ALA A 140 32.09 -4.85 -12.84
C ALA A 140 31.59 -6.30 -12.73
N PHE A 141 32.42 -7.21 -12.24
CA PHE A 141 32.01 -8.59 -12.01
C PHE A 141 30.89 -8.69 -10.97
N ARG A 142 31.01 -7.98 -9.84
CA ARG A 142 29.98 -7.99 -8.79
C ARG A 142 28.68 -7.39 -9.29
N ALA A 143 28.71 -6.25 -9.97
CA ALA A 143 27.53 -5.61 -10.54
C ALA A 143 26.84 -6.47 -11.62
N SER A 144 27.62 -7.27 -12.38
CA SER A 144 27.06 -8.07 -13.49
C SER A 144 26.59 -9.47 -13.07
N TYR A 145 27.18 -10.05 -12.02
CA TYR A 145 26.96 -11.47 -11.67
C TYR A 145 26.53 -11.72 -10.22
N ILE A 146 26.73 -10.76 -9.32
CA ILE A 146 26.40 -10.95 -7.89
C ILE A 146 25.21 -10.06 -7.50
N PHE A 147 25.32 -8.74 -7.75
CA PHE A 147 24.32 -7.75 -7.34
C PHE A 147 23.49 -7.21 -8.50
N TYR A 148 23.43 -7.95 -9.61
CA TYR A 148 22.77 -7.48 -10.84
C TYR A 148 21.27 -7.21 -10.69
N ASP A 149 20.63 -7.77 -9.65
CA ASP A 149 19.23 -7.60 -9.31
C ASP A 149 19.00 -7.15 -7.84
N ASP A 150 20.07 -6.73 -7.14
CA ASP A 150 19.99 -6.23 -5.77
C ASP A 150 19.84 -4.69 -5.74
N ALA A 151 18.99 -4.19 -4.83
CA ALA A 151 18.81 -2.76 -4.59
C ALA A 151 20.09 -2.01 -4.19
N THR A 152 21.04 -2.73 -3.59
CA THR A 152 22.30 -2.17 -3.09
C THR A 152 23.29 -1.80 -4.18
N GLU A 153 23.07 -2.20 -5.46
CA GLU A 153 23.93 -1.85 -6.59
C GLU A 153 23.59 -0.46 -7.13
N TYR A 154 24.35 0.54 -6.73
CA TYR A 154 24.13 1.94 -7.06
C TYR A 154 24.58 2.35 -8.47
N LEU A 155 25.23 1.46 -9.23
CA LEU A 155 25.62 1.74 -10.62
C LEU A 155 24.47 1.54 -11.62
N VAL A 156 23.38 0.93 -11.20
CA VAL A 156 22.18 0.71 -12.02
C VAL A 156 21.05 1.62 -11.51
N TYR A 157 20.47 2.41 -12.42
CA TYR A 157 19.48 3.42 -12.02
C TYR A 157 18.15 2.80 -11.58
N ALA A 158 17.59 1.90 -12.38
CA ALA A 158 16.36 1.19 -12.06
C ALA A 158 16.41 -0.20 -12.68
N HIS A 159 16.08 -1.21 -11.92
CA HIS A 159 16.12 -2.58 -12.40
C HIS A 159 15.10 -3.47 -11.71
N GLY A 160 14.77 -4.61 -12.35
CA GLY A 160 13.91 -5.62 -11.76
C GLY A 160 14.56 -6.25 -10.55
N ALA A 161 13.77 -6.38 -9.48
CA ALA A 161 14.21 -7.03 -8.26
C ALA A 161 14.19 -8.56 -8.40
N THR A 162 14.88 -9.24 -7.50
CA THR A 162 14.89 -10.72 -7.38
C THR A 162 13.49 -11.30 -7.27
N GLY A 163 12.54 -10.58 -6.66
CA GLY A 163 11.16 -10.97 -6.49
C GLY A 163 10.45 -11.36 -7.78
N ILE A 164 10.78 -10.72 -8.91
CA ILE A 164 10.22 -11.10 -10.22
C ILE A 164 10.54 -12.57 -10.55
N LYS A 165 11.79 -12.97 -10.41
CA LYS A 165 12.23 -14.34 -10.71
C LYS A 165 11.68 -15.36 -9.71
N GLU A 166 11.55 -14.95 -8.45
CA GLU A 166 10.95 -15.78 -7.41
C GLU A 166 9.48 -16.04 -7.68
N VAL A 167 8.72 -15.02 -8.07
CA VAL A 167 7.32 -15.14 -8.48
C VAL A 167 7.20 -16.04 -9.71
N ILE A 168 8.00 -15.84 -10.76
CA ILE A 168 7.97 -16.68 -11.95
C ILE A 168 8.29 -18.13 -11.61
N ALA A 169 9.33 -18.38 -10.81
CA ALA A 169 9.68 -19.76 -10.42
C ALA A 169 8.56 -20.46 -9.63
N GLN A 170 7.83 -19.74 -8.78
CA GLN A 170 6.69 -20.28 -8.07
C GLN A 170 5.49 -20.54 -9.00
N VAL A 171 5.20 -19.60 -9.89
CA VAL A 171 4.10 -19.74 -10.86
C VAL A 171 4.39 -20.91 -11.81
N ASP A 172 5.63 -21.07 -12.28
CA ASP A 172 6.05 -22.21 -13.10
C ASP A 172 5.91 -23.54 -12.33
N GLU A 173 6.34 -23.61 -11.07
CA GLU A 173 6.17 -24.80 -10.23
C GLU A 173 4.69 -25.14 -10.00
N ILE A 174 3.85 -24.14 -9.75
CA ILE A 174 2.41 -24.31 -9.60
C ILE A 174 1.82 -24.87 -10.89
N SER A 175 2.14 -24.29 -12.02
CA SER A 175 1.62 -24.69 -13.32
C SER A 175 2.05 -26.12 -13.70
N GLU A 176 3.32 -26.46 -13.52
CA GLU A 176 3.84 -27.79 -13.81
C GLU A 176 3.15 -28.87 -12.98
N ARG A 177 2.92 -28.61 -11.68
CA ARG A 177 2.32 -29.56 -10.75
C ARG A 177 0.80 -29.68 -10.85
N THR A 178 0.11 -28.66 -11.36
CA THR A 178 -1.37 -28.64 -11.41
C THR A 178 -1.95 -28.88 -12.79
N ALA A 179 -1.27 -28.43 -13.84
CA ALA A 179 -1.79 -28.46 -15.21
C ALA A 179 -0.84 -29.16 -16.22
N GLY A 180 0.36 -29.55 -15.78
CA GLY A 180 1.39 -30.14 -16.64
C GLY A 180 1.95 -29.14 -17.64
N GLY A 181 3.10 -28.55 -17.34
CA GLY A 181 3.71 -27.48 -18.14
C GLY A 181 3.05 -26.11 -17.92
N LEU A 182 3.12 -25.23 -18.91
CA LEU A 182 2.65 -23.83 -18.81
C LEU A 182 1.16 -23.70 -19.19
N ASN A 183 0.30 -24.57 -18.63
CA ASN A 183 -1.11 -24.64 -19.00
C ASN A 183 -2.09 -24.16 -17.91
N ALA A 184 -1.59 -23.80 -16.74
CA ALA A 184 -2.44 -23.27 -15.68
C ALA A 184 -2.99 -21.88 -16.03
N VAL A 185 -4.17 -21.56 -15.49
CA VAL A 185 -4.74 -20.22 -15.60
C VAL A 185 -3.97 -19.29 -14.66
N VAL A 186 -3.18 -18.41 -15.24
CA VAL A 186 -2.39 -17.40 -14.51
C VAL A 186 -2.87 -16.02 -14.95
N ALA A 187 -3.04 -15.11 -13.99
CA ALA A 187 -3.45 -13.75 -14.28
C ALA A 187 -2.40 -12.73 -13.81
N TYR A 188 -2.26 -11.61 -14.52
CA TYR A 188 -1.43 -10.51 -14.11
C TYR A 188 -2.09 -9.16 -14.36
N ASP A 189 -1.82 -8.22 -13.47
CA ASP A 189 -2.31 -6.84 -13.53
C ASP A 189 -1.66 -6.10 -14.70
N ALA A 190 -2.46 -5.80 -15.71
CA ALA A 190 -2.07 -5.09 -16.93
C ALA A 190 -2.57 -3.64 -16.95
N SER A 191 -2.89 -3.07 -15.80
CA SER A 191 -3.26 -1.66 -15.67
C SER A 191 -2.23 -0.75 -16.36
N ALA A 192 -2.57 0.52 -16.55
CA ALA A 192 -1.72 1.49 -17.22
C ALA A 192 -0.24 1.39 -16.79
N PRO A 193 0.74 1.73 -17.65
CA PRO A 193 2.16 1.41 -17.46
C PRO A 193 2.75 1.71 -16.10
N ASP A 194 2.19 2.70 -15.41
CA ASP A 194 2.66 3.14 -14.08
C ASP A 194 1.89 2.51 -12.91
N THR A 195 0.90 1.66 -13.17
CA THR A 195 -0.01 1.12 -12.16
C THR A 195 -0.23 -0.40 -12.24
N GLY A 196 0.50 -1.09 -13.10
CA GLY A 196 0.39 -2.53 -13.28
C GLY A 196 1.75 -3.23 -13.31
N VAL A 197 1.73 -4.57 -13.41
CA VAL A 197 2.92 -5.41 -13.48
C VAL A 197 3.26 -5.89 -14.89
N SER A 198 2.60 -5.38 -15.94
CA SER A 198 2.85 -5.79 -17.34
C SER A 198 4.34 -5.88 -17.66
N TRP A 199 5.12 -4.90 -17.22
CA TRP A 199 6.57 -4.97 -17.27
C TRP A 199 7.12 -5.49 -15.94
N PRO A 200 7.83 -6.64 -15.92
CA PRO A 200 8.25 -7.47 -17.08
C PRO A 200 7.41 -8.73 -17.32
N PHE A 201 6.24 -8.90 -16.65
CA PHE A 201 5.49 -10.16 -16.65
C PHE A 201 4.95 -10.56 -18.02
N VAL A 202 4.58 -9.61 -18.88
CA VAL A 202 4.20 -9.89 -20.27
C VAL A 202 5.27 -10.69 -21.03
N TRP A 203 6.55 -10.47 -20.71
CA TRP A 203 7.66 -11.20 -21.33
C TRP A 203 7.85 -12.58 -20.72
N TYR A 204 7.84 -12.68 -19.39
CA TYR A 204 8.10 -13.95 -18.69
C TYR A 204 6.95 -14.95 -18.83
N LEU A 205 5.71 -14.48 -18.85
CA LEU A 205 4.52 -15.32 -18.92
C LEU A 205 4.00 -15.58 -20.35
N ARG A 206 4.66 -15.06 -21.39
CA ARG A 206 4.19 -15.12 -22.79
C ARG A 206 3.92 -16.54 -23.34
N ASP A 207 4.58 -17.55 -22.78
CA ASP A 207 4.48 -18.92 -23.22
C ASP A 207 3.35 -19.72 -22.51
N TYR A 208 2.63 -19.06 -21.58
CA TYR A 208 1.47 -19.65 -20.92
C TYR A 208 0.26 -19.71 -21.85
N THR A 209 -0.36 -20.89 -21.96
CA THR A 209 -1.49 -21.11 -22.89
C THR A 209 -2.81 -20.53 -22.37
N ALA A 210 -2.97 -20.39 -21.06
CA ALA A 210 -4.16 -19.85 -20.39
C ALA A 210 -3.85 -18.57 -19.60
N LEU A 211 -2.96 -17.72 -20.17
CA LEU A 211 -2.62 -16.43 -19.57
C LEU A 211 -3.77 -15.44 -19.68
N ARG A 212 -4.07 -14.75 -18.59
CA ARG A 212 -5.04 -13.65 -18.52
C ARG A 212 -4.35 -12.36 -18.09
N SER A 213 -4.64 -11.27 -18.79
CA SER A 213 -4.31 -9.93 -18.34
C SER A 213 -5.58 -9.21 -17.92
N PHE A 214 -5.50 -8.40 -16.87
CA PHE A 214 -6.62 -7.58 -16.42
C PHE A 214 -6.13 -6.17 -16.10
N ASP A 215 -6.98 -5.19 -16.32
CA ASP A 215 -6.79 -3.79 -15.98
C ASP A 215 -7.73 -3.33 -14.85
N ALA A 216 -8.65 -4.20 -14.48
CA ALA A 216 -9.65 -4.00 -13.44
C ALA A 216 -9.96 -5.32 -12.72
N PRO A 217 -10.37 -5.27 -11.45
CA PRO A 217 -10.76 -6.45 -10.71
C PRO A 217 -12.03 -7.08 -11.31
N THR A 218 -11.96 -8.38 -11.61
CA THR A 218 -13.09 -9.16 -12.10
C THR A 218 -13.22 -10.45 -11.31
N ARG A 219 -14.44 -10.98 -11.18
CA ARG A 219 -14.67 -12.26 -10.50
C ARG A 219 -13.98 -13.43 -11.18
N SER A 220 -13.75 -13.34 -12.50
CA SER A 220 -13.05 -14.36 -13.27
C SER A 220 -11.61 -14.60 -12.81
N LEU A 221 -11.02 -13.69 -12.03
CA LEU A 221 -9.71 -13.86 -11.41
C LEU A 221 -9.68 -15.02 -10.40
N ARG A 222 -10.82 -15.37 -9.79
CA ARG A 222 -10.92 -16.52 -8.87
C ARG A 222 -10.67 -17.88 -9.54
N GLU A 223 -10.79 -17.96 -10.87
CA GLU A 223 -10.45 -19.17 -11.63
C GLU A 223 -8.93 -19.34 -11.77
N ALA A 224 -8.16 -18.27 -11.66
CA ALA A 224 -6.71 -18.33 -11.76
C ALA A 224 -6.11 -19.09 -10.55
N VAL A 225 -5.08 -19.88 -10.81
CA VAL A 225 -4.32 -20.54 -9.74
C VAL A 225 -3.33 -19.59 -9.08
N ALA A 226 -2.88 -18.57 -9.84
CA ALA A 226 -1.98 -17.53 -9.40
C ALA A 226 -2.35 -16.19 -10.04
N VAL A 227 -2.29 -15.11 -9.25
CA VAL A 227 -2.56 -13.73 -9.70
C VAL A 227 -1.42 -12.83 -9.24
N VAL A 228 -0.82 -12.07 -10.15
CA VAL A 228 0.27 -11.13 -9.87
C VAL A 228 -0.25 -9.70 -9.96
N VAL A 229 -0.08 -8.91 -8.90
CA VAL A 229 -0.73 -7.61 -8.73
C VAL A 229 0.26 -6.53 -8.31
N ASP A 230 0.14 -5.32 -8.86
CA ASP A 230 0.91 -4.13 -8.42
C ASP A 230 0.37 -3.57 -7.10
N GLN A 231 1.25 -2.96 -6.30
CA GLN A 231 0.91 -2.38 -5.00
C GLN A 231 -0.26 -1.41 -5.01
N LYS A 232 -0.46 -0.67 -6.09
CA LYS A 232 -1.55 0.32 -6.24
C LYS A 232 -2.93 -0.31 -6.36
N ASN A 233 -2.98 -1.62 -6.65
CA ASN A 233 -4.21 -2.37 -6.86
C ASN A 233 -4.45 -3.47 -5.80
N PHE A 234 -3.60 -3.58 -4.76
CA PHE A 234 -3.70 -4.64 -3.75
C PHE A 234 -5.08 -4.76 -3.14
N ASP A 235 -5.61 -3.67 -2.59
CA ASP A 235 -6.90 -3.67 -1.88
C ASP A 235 -8.06 -4.06 -2.79
N LYS A 236 -8.06 -3.54 -4.04
CA LYS A 236 -9.10 -3.83 -5.02
C LYS A 236 -9.10 -5.30 -5.44
N ILE A 237 -7.92 -5.87 -5.66
CA ILE A 237 -7.79 -7.27 -6.09
C ILE A 237 -8.01 -8.21 -4.91
N HIS A 238 -7.53 -7.87 -3.71
CA HIS A 238 -7.82 -8.63 -2.50
C HIS A 238 -9.33 -8.77 -2.29
N ALA A 239 -10.09 -7.68 -2.42
CA ALA A 239 -11.54 -7.71 -2.34
C ALA A 239 -12.19 -8.62 -3.39
N ALA A 240 -11.73 -8.58 -4.66
CA ALA A 240 -12.24 -9.41 -5.73
C ALA A 240 -11.93 -10.91 -5.54
N LEU A 241 -10.76 -11.23 -5.00
CA LEU A 241 -10.30 -12.60 -4.76
C LEU A 241 -10.88 -13.19 -3.46
N GLY A 242 -11.14 -12.35 -2.46
CA GLY A 242 -11.62 -12.77 -1.13
C GLY A 242 -10.58 -13.61 -0.37
N ASN A 243 -11.04 -14.35 0.64
CA ASN A 243 -10.19 -15.12 1.53
C ASN A 243 -9.67 -16.45 0.94
N GLU A 244 -9.85 -16.70 -0.36
CA GLU A 244 -9.49 -17.99 -0.98
C GLU A 244 -8.03 -18.07 -1.45
N PHE A 245 -7.28 -17.00 -1.32
CA PHE A 245 -5.90 -16.90 -1.75
C PHE A 245 -4.95 -16.67 -0.58
N TYR A 246 -3.73 -17.22 -0.69
CA TYR A 246 -2.59 -16.80 0.11
C TYR A 246 -1.91 -15.65 -0.59
N GLU A 247 -1.40 -14.69 0.18
CA GLU A 247 -0.70 -13.51 -0.30
C GLU A 247 0.78 -13.60 0.04
N PHE A 248 1.61 -13.27 -0.94
CA PHE A 248 3.06 -13.22 -0.78
C PHE A 248 3.57 -11.88 -1.32
N ASP A 249 4.27 -11.14 -0.46
CA ASP A 249 4.82 -9.82 -0.80
C ASP A 249 6.20 -9.97 -1.44
N TYR A 250 6.41 -9.24 -2.55
CA TYR A 250 7.67 -9.19 -3.27
C TYR A 250 7.98 -7.76 -3.69
N VAL A 251 9.27 -7.46 -3.84
CA VAL A 251 9.70 -6.24 -4.50
C VAL A 251 9.80 -6.50 -6.00
N ARG A 252 9.17 -5.65 -6.80
CA ARG A 252 9.18 -5.71 -8.26
C ARG A 252 10.37 -4.97 -8.86
N MET A 253 10.56 -3.72 -8.44
CA MET A 253 11.62 -2.84 -8.95
C MET A 253 12.31 -2.11 -7.82
N TRP A 254 13.60 -1.78 -8.05
CA TRP A 254 14.40 -0.96 -7.17
C TRP A 254 14.87 0.30 -7.89
N TRP A 255 15.06 1.36 -7.12
CA TRP A 255 15.85 2.52 -7.50
C TRP A 255 17.01 2.69 -6.51
N PRO A 256 18.12 3.35 -6.94
CA PRO A 256 19.18 3.71 -6.01
C PRO A 256 18.64 4.48 -4.82
N ASN A 257 19.18 4.24 -3.64
CA ASN A 257 18.81 5.02 -2.46
C ASN A 257 19.07 6.50 -2.70
N GLN A 258 18.10 7.34 -2.36
CA GLN A 258 18.11 8.79 -2.64
C GLN A 258 18.59 9.64 -1.46
N ASP A 259 19.12 9.02 -0.40
CA ASP A 259 19.59 9.74 0.79
C ASP A 259 20.62 10.84 0.48
N TYR A 260 21.40 10.68 -0.59
CA TYR A 260 22.38 11.67 -1.04
C TYR A 260 21.79 12.98 -1.58
N PHE A 261 20.51 13.06 -1.90
CA PHE A 261 19.89 14.30 -2.39
C PHE A 261 19.91 15.43 -1.37
N ASN A 262 19.95 15.12 -0.09
CA ASN A 262 19.96 16.10 0.99
C ASN A 262 21.35 16.31 1.60
N LEU A 263 22.43 16.19 0.81
CA LEU A 263 23.79 16.44 1.26
C LEU A 263 24.01 17.93 1.56
N ASP A 264 24.32 18.21 2.82
CA ASP A 264 24.76 19.52 3.29
C ASP A 264 26.14 19.46 3.97
N LYS A 265 26.65 20.62 4.39
CA LYS A 265 27.95 20.70 5.07
C LYS A 265 28.01 19.86 6.34
N THR A 266 26.91 19.81 7.09
CA THR A 266 26.84 19.08 8.36
C THR A 266 26.93 17.57 8.11
N ARG A 267 26.21 17.07 7.10
CA ARG A 267 26.25 15.66 6.72
C ARG A 267 27.63 15.24 6.20
N VAL A 268 28.27 16.09 5.37
CA VAL A 268 29.63 15.83 4.89
C VAL A 268 30.62 15.80 6.05
N LEU A 269 30.54 16.74 7.02
CA LEU A 269 31.38 16.73 8.22
C LEU A 269 31.13 15.48 9.07
N ASN A 270 29.87 15.10 9.27
CA ASN A 270 29.52 13.87 9.98
C ASN A 270 30.07 12.62 9.29
N ALA A 271 30.02 12.55 7.95
CA ALA A 271 30.61 11.45 7.19
C ALA A 271 32.12 11.32 7.40
N ILE A 272 32.81 12.44 7.67
CA ILE A 272 34.24 12.45 7.93
C ILE A 272 34.56 12.18 9.40
N THR A 273 33.80 12.76 10.35
CA THR A 273 34.11 12.76 11.78
C THR A 273 33.46 11.59 12.54
N ASN A 274 32.29 11.12 12.11
CA ASN A 274 31.60 9.99 12.73
C ASN A 274 32.13 8.68 12.15
N GLU A 275 32.69 7.83 13.00
CA GLU A 275 33.30 6.56 12.61
C GLU A 275 32.30 5.59 11.98
N SER A 276 31.12 5.43 12.62
CA SER A 276 30.10 4.50 12.14
C SER A 276 29.56 4.89 10.78
N ILE A 277 29.37 6.20 10.53
CA ILE A 277 28.94 6.71 9.20
C ILE A 277 30.05 6.49 8.16
N ARG A 278 31.31 6.79 8.52
CA ARG A 278 32.46 6.60 7.63
C ARG A 278 32.67 5.15 7.25
N GLU A 279 32.62 4.24 8.22
CA GLU A 279 32.68 2.80 7.97
C GLU A 279 31.51 2.32 7.11
N GLY A 280 30.29 2.77 7.43
CA GLY A 280 29.11 2.43 6.64
C GLY A 280 29.20 2.90 5.18
N ILE A 281 29.70 4.11 4.93
CA ILE A 281 29.96 4.61 3.56
C ILE A 281 31.02 3.75 2.86
N PHE A 282 32.08 3.35 3.59
CA PHE A 282 33.12 2.47 3.03
C PHE A 282 32.55 1.09 2.68
N ASP A 283 31.73 0.50 3.54
CA ASP A 283 31.10 -0.80 3.32
C ASP A 283 30.13 -0.73 2.11
N ILE A 284 29.36 0.37 1.96
CA ILE A 284 28.54 0.61 0.75
C ILE A 284 29.40 0.64 -0.50
N TRP A 285 30.48 1.45 -0.50
CA TRP A 285 31.35 1.60 -1.66
C TRP A 285 32.05 0.29 -2.03
N PHE A 286 32.57 -0.42 -1.01
CA PHE A 286 33.41 -1.59 -1.22
C PHE A 286 32.60 -2.88 -1.39
N ASP A 287 31.58 -3.10 -0.57
CA ASP A 287 30.82 -4.36 -0.50
C ASP A 287 29.34 -4.26 -0.85
N ARG A 288 28.80 -3.07 -1.09
CA ARG A 288 27.37 -2.83 -1.29
C ARG A 288 26.56 -3.14 -0.03
N ASP A 289 27.18 -3.08 1.15
CA ASP A 289 26.53 -3.32 2.42
C ASP A 289 26.10 -1.99 3.07
N TYR A 290 24.79 -1.78 3.14
CA TYR A 290 24.17 -0.59 3.73
C TYR A 290 23.90 -0.73 5.23
N THR A 291 24.13 -1.89 5.83
CA THR A 291 23.71 -2.22 7.22
C THR A 291 24.24 -1.23 8.25
N LYS A 292 25.55 -0.99 8.27
CA LYS A 292 26.16 -0.04 9.24
C LYS A 292 25.70 1.40 9.00
N TYR A 293 25.61 1.81 7.74
CA TYR A 293 25.15 3.14 7.40
C TYR A 293 23.70 3.35 7.85
N ALA A 294 22.80 2.42 7.54
CA ALA A 294 21.41 2.45 7.96
C ALA A 294 21.26 2.56 9.47
N GLN A 295 22.02 1.78 10.23
CA GLN A 295 22.06 1.87 11.69
C GLN A 295 22.55 3.23 12.19
N ALA A 296 23.62 3.77 11.59
CA ALA A 296 24.22 5.04 11.98
C ALA A 296 23.30 6.24 11.73
N VAL A 297 22.44 6.18 10.69
CA VAL A 297 21.46 7.22 10.35
C VAL A 297 20.05 6.90 10.87
N ASN A 298 19.88 5.80 11.62
CA ASN A 298 18.61 5.32 12.15
C ASN A 298 17.52 5.15 11.09
N SER A 299 17.87 4.53 9.97
CA SER A 299 16.97 4.25 8.85
C SER A 299 16.61 2.77 8.80
N SER A 300 15.31 2.46 8.72
CA SER A 300 14.78 1.10 8.47
C SER A 300 14.56 0.80 6.98
N ARG A 301 14.83 1.77 6.08
CA ARG A 301 14.47 1.71 4.66
C ARG A 301 15.65 1.38 3.73
N MET A 302 16.67 0.70 4.23
CA MET A 302 17.89 0.37 3.49
C MET A 302 18.25 -1.12 3.57
N THR A 303 17.25 -1.99 3.77
CA THR A 303 17.42 -3.45 3.68
C THR A 303 16.79 -3.97 2.40
N LEU A 304 17.19 -5.16 1.94
CA LEU A 304 16.59 -5.77 0.74
C LEU A 304 15.08 -6.03 0.86
N THR A 305 14.56 -6.14 2.08
CA THR A 305 13.13 -6.35 2.35
C THR A 305 12.33 -5.06 2.56
N SER A 306 13.01 -3.94 2.84
CA SER A 306 12.37 -2.64 3.13
C SER A 306 13.07 -1.49 2.41
N TRP A 307 13.57 -1.74 1.21
CA TRP A 307 14.27 -0.75 0.42
C TRP A 307 13.34 0.35 -0.08
N ASP A 308 13.76 1.60 0.03
CA ASP A 308 13.05 2.76 -0.47
C ASP A 308 14.02 3.66 -1.30
N PRO A 309 13.71 4.00 -2.54
CA PRO A 309 12.48 3.70 -3.28
C PRO A 309 12.43 2.32 -3.92
N SER A 310 11.25 1.70 -3.86
CA SER A 310 10.96 0.44 -4.54
C SER A 310 9.47 0.33 -4.89
N ASP A 311 9.14 -0.43 -5.93
CA ASP A 311 7.79 -0.86 -6.24
C ASP A 311 7.55 -2.26 -5.69
N GLN A 312 6.44 -2.44 -5.02
CA GLN A 312 6.01 -3.70 -4.45
C GLN A 312 5.03 -4.41 -5.40
N MET A 313 4.98 -5.74 -5.31
CA MET A 313 3.97 -6.56 -5.96
C MET A 313 3.54 -7.68 -5.02
N LYS A 314 2.34 -8.21 -5.23
CA LYS A 314 1.85 -9.40 -4.55
C LYS A 314 1.64 -10.54 -5.53
N LEU A 315 1.99 -11.75 -5.09
CA LEU A 315 1.55 -12.98 -5.70
C LEU A 315 0.42 -13.55 -4.84
N PHE A 316 -0.75 -13.66 -5.41
CA PHE A 316 -1.88 -14.38 -4.84
C PHE A 316 -1.87 -15.82 -5.37
N VAL A 317 -1.89 -16.79 -4.47
CA VAL A 317 -1.93 -18.22 -4.82
C VAL A 317 -3.16 -18.85 -4.19
N ARG A 318 -3.98 -19.48 -5.01
CA ARG A 318 -5.22 -20.08 -4.53
C ARG A 318 -4.95 -21.19 -3.50
N LYS A 319 -5.65 -21.15 -2.37
CA LYS A 319 -5.39 -21.99 -1.19
C LYS A 319 -5.51 -23.48 -1.47
N ASP A 320 -6.50 -23.89 -2.29
CA ASP A 320 -6.68 -25.29 -2.69
C ASP A 320 -5.50 -25.84 -3.51
N VAL A 321 -4.87 -24.97 -4.28
CA VAL A 321 -3.68 -25.28 -5.08
C VAL A 321 -2.44 -25.33 -4.19
N ALA A 322 -2.24 -24.31 -3.35
CA ALA A 322 -1.12 -24.22 -2.43
C ALA A 322 -1.06 -25.42 -1.47
N SER A 323 -2.20 -25.85 -0.94
CA SER A 323 -2.29 -27.01 -0.02
C SER A 323 -1.92 -28.34 -0.68
N LYS A 324 -2.11 -28.48 -2.00
CA LYS A 324 -1.73 -29.68 -2.76
C LYS A 324 -0.24 -29.72 -3.11
N ILE A 325 0.39 -28.55 -3.25
CA ILE A 325 1.76 -28.42 -3.75
C ILE A 325 2.75 -28.28 -2.59
N TRP A 326 2.43 -27.43 -1.62
CA TRP A 326 3.31 -27.08 -0.51
C TRP A 326 2.79 -27.61 0.82
N ASN A 327 3.57 -28.45 1.46
CA ASN A 327 3.24 -28.95 2.79
C ASN A 327 3.78 -27.98 3.85
N TYR A 328 3.02 -26.94 4.16
CA TYR A 328 3.36 -25.97 5.20
C TYR A 328 3.05 -26.46 6.63
N GLY A 329 2.85 -27.77 6.83
CA GLY A 329 2.50 -28.33 8.15
C GLY A 329 1.04 -28.07 8.56
N VAL A 330 0.26 -27.46 7.72
CA VAL A 330 -1.20 -27.40 7.80
C VAL A 330 -1.70 -28.62 7.06
N GLY A 331 -2.45 -29.50 7.74
CA GLY A 331 -3.09 -30.65 7.09
C GLY A 331 -3.90 -30.18 5.87
N PRO A 332 -4.32 -31.12 4.97
CA PRO A 332 -5.10 -30.76 3.82
C PRO A 332 -6.32 -29.98 4.34
N SER A 333 -6.28 -28.67 4.21
CA SER A 333 -7.51 -27.93 4.24
C SER A 333 -8.23 -28.40 2.97
N GLU A 334 -9.31 -29.15 3.12
CA GLU A 334 -10.34 -29.08 2.12
C GLU A 334 -10.67 -27.59 2.06
N SER A 335 -10.04 -26.89 1.15
CA SER A 335 -10.54 -25.59 0.76
C SER A 335 -11.86 -25.93 0.09
N VAL A 336 -12.91 -25.88 0.85
CA VAL A 336 -14.21 -25.60 0.29
C VAL A 336 -13.93 -24.28 -0.45
N ILE A 337 -13.85 -24.31 -1.79
CA ILE A 337 -14.05 -23.11 -2.58
C ILE A 337 -15.35 -22.59 -2.03
N THR A 338 -15.31 -21.57 -1.17
CA THR A 338 -16.52 -20.94 -0.68
C THR A 338 -17.04 -20.21 -1.89
N LYS A 339 -17.87 -20.93 -2.66
CA LYS A 339 -18.63 -20.35 -3.75
C LYS A 339 -19.27 -19.09 -3.19
N ASP A 340 -19.13 -17.98 -3.90
CA ASP A 340 -19.86 -16.77 -3.52
C ASP A 340 -21.32 -17.18 -3.24
N PRO A 341 -21.83 -17.04 -2.01
CA PRO A 341 -23.15 -17.53 -1.66
C PRO A 341 -24.25 -16.90 -2.52
N TYR A 342 -23.94 -15.82 -3.21
CA TYR A 342 -24.86 -15.07 -4.08
C TYR A 342 -24.75 -15.44 -5.56
N GLU A 343 -23.77 -16.26 -5.96
CA GLU A 343 -23.51 -16.59 -7.36
C GLU A 343 -24.70 -17.27 -8.06
N ASP A 344 -25.38 -18.21 -7.36
CA ASP A 344 -26.55 -18.92 -7.92
C ASP A 344 -27.77 -18.00 -8.12
N GLY A 345 -27.82 -16.85 -7.46
CA GLY A 345 -28.89 -15.86 -7.61
C GLY A 345 -28.46 -14.64 -8.44
N THR A 346 -27.35 -14.72 -9.16
CA THR A 346 -26.93 -13.63 -10.05
C THR A 346 -27.91 -13.48 -11.22
N THR A 347 -28.45 -12.28 -11.37
CA THR A 347 -29.39 -11.92 -12.41
C THR A 347 -28.73 -10.91 -13.35
N PHE A 348 -28.78 -11.14 -14.65
CA PHE A 348 -28.35 -10.15 -15.64
C PHE A 348 -29.44 -9.09 -15.77
N LEU A 349 -29.21 -7.95 -15.14
CA LEU A 349 -30.17 -6.86 -15.09
C LEU A 349 -29.53 -5.59 -15.66
N ALA A 350 -30.01 -5.16 -16.81
CA ALA A 350 -29.58 -3.92 -17.44
C ALA A 350 -30.30 -2.71 -16.82
N ALA A 351 -29.57 -1.63 -16.59
CA ALA A 351 -30.18 -0.35 -16.22
C ALA A 351 -31.12 0.11 -17.34
N ASP A 352 -32.34 0.45 -17.01
CA ASP A 352 -33.33 0.94 -17.96
C ASP A 352 -33.17 2.45 -18.23
N GLN A 353 -32.53 3.17 -17.32
CA GLN A 353 -32.12 4.56 -17.47
C GLN A 353 -30.76 4.82 -16.84
N ILE A 354 -29.98 5.73 -17.46
CA ILE A 354 -28.69 6.21 -16.96
C ILE A 354 -28.70 7.73 -17.01
N PHE A 355 -28.23 8.37 -15.94
CA PHE A 355 -28.11 9.83 -15.85
C PHE A 355 -26.69 10.22 -15.51
N GLY A 356 -26.25 11.40 -15.95
CA GLY A 356 -24.96 11.99 -15.55
C GLY A 356 -23.75 11.55 -16.35
N SER A 357 -23.84 10.55 -17.25
CA SER A 357 -22.75 10.17 -18.15
C SER A 357 -22.64 11.12 -19.35
N ASP A 358 -21.51 11.08 -20.09
CA ASP A 358 -21.29 11.91 -21.29
C ASP A 358 -22.33 11.70 -22.41
N ARG A 359 -23.14 10.64 -22.31
CA ARG A 359 -24.20 10.30 -23.30
C ARG A 359 -25.57 10.90 -23.00
N TYR A 360 -25.80 11.40 -21.79
CA TYR A 360 -27.09 11.91 -21.30
C TYR A 360 -26.91 13.33 -20.78
N PRO A 361 -27.98 14.12 -20.51
CA PRO A 361 -27.80 15.49 -20.08
C PRO A 361 -26.74 15.55 -18.98
N PRO A 362 -25.62 16.23 -19.21
CA PRO A 362 -24.47 16.13 -18.32
C PRO A 362 -24.81 16.84 -17.01
N LEU A 363 -25.06 16.06 -15.96
CA LEU A 363 -25.16 16.59 -14.61
C LEU A 363 -23.78 16.99 -14.06
N GLY A 364 -22.70 16.59 -14.75
CA GLY A 364 -21.32 16.85 -14.34
C GLY A 364 -20.98 16.22 -12.98
N LEU A 365 -21.49 15.02 -12.72
CA LEU A 365 -21.28 14.28 -11.47
C LEU A 365 -19.80 13.94 -11.25
N ASN A 366 -19.40 13.94 -9.98
CA ASN A 366 -18.07 13.51 -9.57
C ASN A 366 -18.17 12.71 -8.27
N ALA A 367 -18.06 11.39 -8.37
CA ALA A 367 -18.22 10.42 -7.29
C ALA A 367 -19.49 10.66 -6.45
N PRO A 368 -20.70 10.58 -7.05
CA PRO A 368 -21.95 10.71 -6.30
C PRO A 368 -22.10 9.57 -5.30
N ARG A 369 -22.43 9.88 -4.03
CA ARG A 369 -22.43 8.88 -2.95
C ARG A 369 -23.81 8.57 -2.37
N ALA A 370 -24.76 9.45 -2.49
CA ALA A 370 -26.12 9.17 -2.04
C ALA A 370 -27.14 9.69 -3.04
N ILE A 371 -28.29 9.04 -3.04
CA ILE A 371 -29.49 9.45 -3.76
C ILE A 371 -30.71 9.12 -2.90
N THR A 372 -31.67 10.03 -2.83
CA THR A 372 -32.92 9.83 -2.09
C THR A 372 -34.09 10.41 -2.88
N PRO A 373 -35.30 9.80 -2.87
CA PRO A 373 -36.46 10.38 -3.48
C PRO A 373 -36.95 11.61 -2.69
N GLY A 374 -37.39 12.62 -3.42
CA GLY A 374 -38.15 13.73 -2.88
C GLY A 374 -39.64 13.41 -2.76
N ILE A 375 -40.44 14.39 -2.37
CA ILE A 375 -41.90 14.21 -2.20
C ILE A 375 -42.63 14.17 -3.55
N SER A 376 -42.09 14.82 -4.60
CA SER A 376 -42.76 15.09 -5.86
C SER A 376 -42.26 14.22 -7.04
N ALA A 377 -41.85 12.99 -6.79
CA ALA A 377 -41.21 12.08 -7.76
C ALA A 377 -39.94 12.66 -8.40
N ASP A 378 -39.17 13.36 -7.65
CA ASP A 378 -37.86 13.95 -7.88
C ASP A 378 -36.82 13.28 -6.99
N PHE A 379 -35.56 13.65 -7.14
CA PHE A 379 -34.48 13.04 -6.38
C PHE A 379 -33.43 14.06 -5.96
N TYR A 380 -32.86 13.83 -4.77
CA TYR A 380 -31.69 14.57 -4.29
C TYR A 380 -30.45 13.68 -4.34
N VAL A 381 -29.34 14.23 -4.85
CA VAL A 381 -28.08 13.51 -5.05
C VAL A 381 -26.95 14.24 -4.34
N ALA A 382 -26.23 13.53 -3.49
CA ALA A 382 -24.98 14.04 -2.93
C ALA A 382 -23.84 13.82 -3.95
N ASP A 383 -23.47 14.88 -4.65
CA ASP A 383 -22.37 14.92 -5.63
C ASP A 383 -21.06 15.26 -4.90
N SER A 384 -20.53 14.24 -4.19
CA SER A 384 -19.65 14.38 -3.06
C SER A 384 -18.34 15.08 -3.38
N ARG A 385 -17.63 14.69 -4.45
CA ARG A 385 -16.37 15.33 -4.84
C ARG A 385 -16.53 16.68 -5.54
N ASN A 386 -17.74 17.03 -5.94
CA ASN A 386 -18.09 18.38 -6.36
C ASN A 386 -18.58 19.25 -5.19
N HIS A 387 -18.67 18.68 -3.98
CA HIS A 387 -19.07 19.40 -2.75
C HIS A 387 -20.43 20.12 -2.89
N ARG A 388 -21.39 19.45 -3.55
CA ARG A 388 -22.71 20.01 -3.85
C ARG A 388 -23.82 18.96 -3.75
N ILE A 389 -25.05 19.44 -3.70
CA ILE A 389 -26.25 18.65 -3.81
C ILE A 389 -26.95 19.01 -5.10
N LEU A 390 -27.46 18.00 -5.82
CA LEU A 390 -28.31 18.18 -6.97
C LEU A 390 -29.72 17.76 -6.64
N HIS A 391 -30.70 18.57 -7.04
CA HIS A 391 -32.12 18.24 -7.07
C HIS A 391 -32.48 17.98 -8.55
N ILE A 392 -32.90 16.76 -8.86
CA ILE A 392 -33.17 16.31 -10.23
C ILE A 392 -34.58 15.75 -10.34
N ALA A 393 -35.22 15.98 -11.48
CA ALA A 393 -36.48 15.34 -11.81
C ALA A 393 -36.29 13.85 -12.14
N SER A 394 -37.39 13.08 -12.19
CA SER A 394 -37.37 11.64 -12.52
C SER A 394 -36.83 11.31 -13.92
N ASP A 395 -36.80 12.29 -14.83
CA ASP A 395 -36.22 12.17 -16.15
C ASP A 395 -34.72 12.56 -16.21
N GLY A 396 -34.13 12.90 -15.04
CA GLY A 396 -32.73 13.32 -14.91
C GLY A 396 -32.46 14.78 -15.21
N SER A 397 -33.48 15.59 -15.50
CA SER A 397 -33.28 17.03 -15.66
C SER A 397 -32.95 17.70 -14.33
N LEU A 398 -31.96 18.61 -14.35
CA LEU A 398 -31.57 19.38 -13.18
C LEU A 398 -32.65 20.41 -12.84
N LEU A 399 -33.16 20.36 -11.62
CA LEU A 399 -34.11 21.33 -11.07
C LEU A 399 -33.36 22.44 -10.31
N HIS A 400 -32.57 22.05 -9.34
CA HIS A 400 -31.77 22.96 -8.52
C HIS A 400 -30.40 22.33 -8.22
N GLU A 401 -29.42 23.17 -7.90
CA GLU A 401 -28.15 22.75 -7.31
C GLU A 401 -27.66 23.77 -6.30
N TRP A 402 -27.04 23.29 -5.24
CA TRP A 402 -26.40 24.15 -4.23
C TRP A 402 -25.21 23.47 -3.58
N GLY A 403 -24.33 24.26 -3.02
CA GLY A 403 -23.12 23.80 -2.35
C GLY A 403 -21.85 24.25 -3.03
N THR A 404 -20.85 24.51 -2.23
CA THR A 404 -19.48 24.79 -2.65
C THR A 404 -18.53 24.24 -1.57
N TYR A 405 -17.28 24.03 -1.93
CA TYR A 405 -16.29 23.53 -0.98
C TYR A 405 -15.97 24.53 0.14
N ALA A 406 -15.99 24.05 1.38
CA ALA A 406 -15.33 24.66 2.53
C ALA A 406 -14.94 23.59 3.56
N ASP A 407 -13.82 23.82 4.24
CA ASP A 407 -13.27 22.95 5.27
C ASP A 407 -13.27 23.67 6.62
N ALA A 408 -14.07 23.17 7.58
CA ALA A 408 -14.20 23.74 8.92
C ALA A 408 -12.92 23.69 9.76
N PHE A 409 -11.96 22.83 9.41
CA PHE A 409 -10.64 22.79 10.06
C PHE A 409 -9.66 23.81 9.46
N ALA A 410 -9.86 24.20 8.21
CA ALA A 410 -9.00 25.14 7.51
C ALA A 410 -9.48 26.60 7.62
N GLY A 411 -10.75 26.83 7.93
CA GLY A 411 -11.33 28.18 8.02
C GLY A 411 -12.84 28.19 8.24
N ASP A 412 -13.50 29.28 7.85
CA ASP A 412 -14.95 29.39 7.94
C ASP A 412 -15.64 28.46 6.94
N ALA A 413 -16.56 27.65 7.43
CA ALA A 413 -17.42 26.80 6.63
C ALA A 413 -18.90 27.16 6.91
N PRO A 414 -19.45 28.24 6.31
CA PRO A 414 -20.82 28.65 6.53
C PRO A 414 -21.82 27.59 6.07
N ILE A 415 -23.07 27.69 6.54
CA ILE A 415 -24.15 26.84 6.04
C ILE A 415 -24.29 27.00 4.54
N GLY A 416 -24.55 25.88 3.82
CA GLY A 416 -24.55 25.83 2.36
C GLY A 416 -23.20 25.54 1.74
N THR A 417 -22.14 25.35 2.54
CA THR A 417 -20.84 24.82 2.05
C THR A 417 -20.60 23.43 2.58
N PHE A 418 -19.89 22.58 1.80
CA PHE A 418 -19.68 21.18 2.14
C PHE A 418 -18.23 20.75 1.98
N ASN A 419 -17.85 19.73 2.75
CA ASN A 419 -16.62 18.95 2.52
C ASN A 419 -16.98 17.48 2.35
N GLU A 420 -17.17 17.06 1.09
CA GLU A 420 -17.67 15.75 0.68
C GLU A 420 -18.97 15.34 1.41
N PRO A 421 -20.15 15.85 1.01
CA PRO A 421 -21.42 15.36 1.54
C PRO A 421 -21.64 13.90 1.11
N TRP A 422 -21.95 13.00 2.07
CA TRP A 422 -22.13 11.57 1.79
C TRP A 422 -23.56 11.08 1.89
N GLY A 423 -24.36 11.63 2.75
CA GLY A 423 -25.75 11.25 2.95
C GLY A 423 -26.70 12.40 2.63
N VAL A 424 -27.84 12.05 2.08
CA VAL A 424 -28.98 12.97 1.87
C VAL A 424 -30.27 12.24 2.19
N ALA A 425 -31.17 12.89 2.93
CA ALA A 425 -32.50 12.38 3.26
C ALA A 425 -33.53 13.51 3.19
N VAL A 426 -34.79 13.14 2.93
CA VAL A 426 -35.89 14.09 2.86
C VAL A 426 -36.88 13.78 3.99
N GLY A 427 -37.24 14.79 4.75
CA GLY A 427 -38.23 14.69 5.81
C GLY A 427 -39.68 14.75 5.29
N PRO A 428 -40.65 14.38 6.13
CA PRO A 428 -42.07 14.41 5.74
C PRO A 428 -42.60 15.82 5.45
N ASP A 429 -41.90 16.85 5.91
CA ASP A 429 -42.17 18.27 5.63
C ASP A 429 -41.51 18.79 4.34
N GLY A 430 -40.76 17.95 3.60
CA GLY A 430 -40.00 18.31 2.42
C GLY A 430 -38.62 18.89 2.71
N SER A 431 -38.24 19.06 3.94
CA SER A 431 -36.89 19.50 4.30
C SER A 431 -35.83 18.47 3.90
N VAL A 432 -34.70 18.95 3.39
CA VAL A 432 -33.58 18.12 2.94
C VAL A 432 -32.47 18.16 3.99
N TYR A 433 -32.07 17.01 4.46
CA TYR A 433 -31.01 16.83 5.47
C TYR A 433 -29.78 16.20 4.84
N ILE A 434 -28.59 16.73 5.14
CA ILE A 434 -27.34 16.37 4.49
C ILE A 434 -26.26 16.13 5.56
N THR A 435 -25.57 15.00 5.50
CA THR A 435 -24.34 14.78 6.26
C THR A 435 -23.17 15.41 5.51
N ASP A 436 -22.59 16.43 6.12
CA ASP A 436 -21.37 17.11 5.65
C ASP A 436 -20.15 16.45 6.32
N THR A 437 -19.72 15.33 5.74
CA THR A 437 -18.93 14.27 6.36
C THR A 437 -17.63 14.78 6.99
N TRP A 438 -16.80 15.51 6.21
CA TRP A 438 -15.51 15.96 6.70
C TRP A 438 -15.56 17.32 7.42
N ASN A 439 -16.74 17.97 7.45
CA ASN A 439 -17.02 19.07 8.35
C ASN A 439 -17.73 18.59 9.65
N HIS A 440 -17.97 17.28 9.77
CA HIS A 440 -18.50 16.64 10.99
C HIS A 440 -19.82 17.23 11.48
N ARG A 441 -20.75 17.47 10.55
CA ARG A 441 -22.01 18.16 10.85
C ARG A 441 -23.17 17.67 9.98
N VAL A 442 -24.37 18.03 10.35
CA VAL A 442 -25.60 17.90 9.55
C VAL A 442 -26.10 19.28 9.17
N GLN A 443 -26.61 19.42 7.95
CA GLN A 443 -27.21 20.66 7.47
C GLN A 443 -28.64 20.37 6.97
N LYS A 444 -29.60 21.25 7.30
CA LYS A 444 -31.02 21.22 6.87
C LYS A 444 -31.29 22.33 5.88
N PHE A 445 -32.01 22.02 4.79
CA PHE A 445 -32.40 22.94 3.73
C PHE A 445 -33.88 22.78 3.39
N THR A 446 -34.43 23.77 2.68
CA THR A 446 -35.70 23.61 1.97
C THR A 446 -35.53 22.70 0.76
N GLU A 447 -36.63 22.30 0.10
CA GLU A 447 -36.60 21.52 -1.16
C GLU A 447 -35.81 22.23 -2.28
N ASP A 448 -35.79 23.57 -2.29
CA ASP A 448 -35.07 24.39 -3.28
C ASP A 448 -33.61 24.71 -2.88
N GLY A 449 -33.12 24.17 -1.74
CA GLY A 449 -31.74 24.36 -1.30
C GLY A 449 -31.48 25.62 -0.47
N GLU A 450 -32.53 26.33 -0.01
CA GLU A 450 -32.35 27.46 0.91
C GLU A 450 -31.96 26.94 2.31
N PRO A 451 -30.89 27.45 2.92
CA PRO A 451 -30.40 26.94 4.18
C PRO A 451 -31.32 27.28 5.36
N LEU A 452 -31.64 26.28 6.19
CA LEU A 452 -32.48 26.42 7.35
C LEU A 452 -31.71 26.33 8.66
N LYS A 453 -30.93 25.25 8.82
CA LYS A 453 -30.21 24.99 10.07
C LYS A 453 -28.98 24.09 9.84
N MET A 454 -28.01 24.18 10.73
CA MET A 454 -26.94 23.20 10.82
C MET A 454 -26.61 22.91 12.29
N TRP A 455 -26.14 21.69 12.57
CA TRP A 455 -25.64 21.26 13.86
C TRP A 455 -24.55 20.23 13.73
N GLY A 456 -23.75 20.10 14.76
CA GLY A 456 -22.63 19.17 14.79
C GLY A 456 -21.27 19.84 14.69
N GLN A 457 -20.29 19.16 15.22
CA GLN A 457 -18.86 19.52 15.17
C GLN A 457 -18.03 18.26 15.37
N PHE A 458 -16.76 18.30 15.03
CA PHE A 458 -15.86 17.18 15.32
C PHE A 458 -15.79 16.87 16.82
N GLY A 459 -15.92 15.60 17.17
CA GLY A 459 -15.71 15.13 18.54
C GLY A 459 -15.91 13.63 18.71
N GLN A 460 -15.41 13.14 19.83
CA GLN A 460 -15.49 11.74 20.26
C GLN A 460 -16.11 11.69 21.65
N PRO A 461 -17.43 11.81 21.77
CA PRO A 461 -18.10 11.79 23.07
C PRO A 461 -17.99 10.40 23.71
N LEU A 462 -18.00 10.37 25.03
CA LEU A 462 -18.16 9.11 25.76
C LEU A 462 -19.61 8.62 25.63
N PRO A 463 -19.84 7.30 25.63
CA PRO A 463 -21.19 6.74 25.61
C PRO A 463 -22.07 7.35 26.72
N GLY A 464 -23.25 7.87 26.33
CA GLY A 464 -24.21 8.52 27.25
C GLY A 464 -23.87 9.96 27.62
N ASP A 465 -22.86 10.60 27.03
CA ASP A 465 -22.61 12.03 27.19
C ASP A 465 -23.56 12.87 26.34
N THR A 466 -24.70 13.21 26.89
CA THR A 466 -25.74 13.99 26.21
C THR A 466 -25.34 15.45 25.93
N GLN A 467 -24.32 15.98 26.62
CA GLN A 467 -23.86 17.35 26.37
C GLN A 467 -23.02 17.47 25.10
N SER A 468 -22.34 16.41 24.75
CA SER A 468 -21.55 16.32 23.52
C SER A 468 -22.22 15.44 22.45
N ALA A 469 -23.51 15.13 22.58
CA ALA A 469 -24.24 14.21 21.72
C ALA A 469 -24.21 14.63 20.23
N SER A 470 -24.20 15.92 19.95
CA SER A 470 -24.03 16.48 18.58
C SER A 470 -22.59 16.55 18.10
N SER A 471 -21.63 15.90 18.77
CA SER A 471 -20.27 15.78 18.27
C SER A 471 -20.14 14.54 17.41
N PHE A 472 -19.66 14.69 16.17
CA PHE A 472 -19.56 13.62 15.19
C PHE A 472 -18.11 13.33 14.82
N TRP A 473 -17.87 12.11 14.36
CA TRP A 473 -16.63 11.73 13.66
C TRP A 473 -16.96 11.11 12.30
N GLY A 474 -17.03 11.96 11.27
CA GLY A 474 -17.31 11.53 9.90
C GLY A 474 -18.70 10.93 9.73
N PRO A 475 -19.80 11.69 9.99
CA PRO A 475 -21.16 11.20 9.78
C PRO A 475 -21.36 10.91 8.28
N ARG A 476 -21.96 9.75 7.96
CA ARG A 476 -22.14 9.33 6.56
C ARG A 476 -23.60 9.12 6.18
N GLY A 477 -24.25 8.11 6.73
CA GLY A 477 -25.65 7.83 6.44
C GLY A 477 -26.59 8.76 7.22
N ILE A 478 -27.75 9.03 6.64
CA ILE A 478 -28.83 9.81 7.25
C ILE A 478 -30.18 9.31 6.74
N ALA A 479 -31.17 9.20 7.60
CA ALA A 479 -32.56 8.96 7.25
C ALA A 479 -33.49 9.75 8.18
N VAL A 480 -34.69 10.00 7.70
CA VAL A 480 -35.74 10.69 8.48
C VAL A 480 -36.97 9.80 8.53
N ASP A 481 -37.53 9.60 9.74
CA ASP A 481 -38.77 8.84 9.94
C ASP A 481 -40.01 9.69 9.70
N ASP A 482 -41.21 9.04 9.73
CA ASP A 482 -42.49 9.72 9.53
C ASP A 482 -42.84 10.72 10.64
N ASN A 483 -42.16 10.65 11.79
CA ASN A 483 -42.31 11.58 12.90
C ASN A 483 -41.38 12.79 12.80
N GLY A 484 -40.49 12.82 11.77
CA GLY A 484 -39.48 13.86 11.59
C GLY A 484 -38.21 13.62 12.42
N HIS A 485 -38.01 12.43 12.99
CA HIS A 485 -36.75 12.10 13.67
C HIS A 485 -35.64 11.88 12.62
N VAL A 486 -34.52 12.54 12.84
CA VAL A 486 -33.33 12.50 11.96
C VAL A 486 -32.31 11.54 12.58
N LEU A 487 -32.10 10.40 11.92
CA LEU A 487 -31.16 9.37 12.35
C LEU A 487 -29.87 9.55 11.55
N VAL A 488 -28.72 9.60 12.22
CA VAL A 488 -27.41 9.87 11.61
C VAL A 488 -26.42 8.79 12.04
N THR A 489 -25.75 8.16 11.08
CA THR A 489 -24.62 7.28 11.40
C THR A 489 -23.41 8.12 11.76
N ASP A 490 -22.99 8.07 13.00
CA ASP A 490 -21.74 8.66 13.50
C ASP A 490 -20.62 7.61 13.39
N THR A 491 -20.16 7.41 12.14
CA THR A 491 -19.34 6.28 11.71
C THR A 491 -18.10 6.06 12.56
N GLY A 492 -17.32 7.11 12.80
CA GLY A 492 -16.08 7.01 13.57
C GLY A 492 -16.33 6.78 15.07
N ASN A 493 -17.47 7.23 15.62
CA ASN A 493 -17.87 7.00 17.00
C ASN A 493 -18.68 5.71 17.18
N LYS A 494 -18.96 4.96 16.10
CA LYS A 494 -19.60 3.64 16.11
C LYS A 494 -20.97 3.62 16.75
N ARG A 495 -21.78 4.66 16.47
CA ARG A 495 -23.13 4.83 17.00
C ARG A 495 -24.08 5.43 15.97
N ILE A 496 -25.37 5.35 16.25
CA ILE A 496 -26.43 6.09 15.56
C ILE A 496 -26.97 7.14 16.51
N VAL A 497 -27.05 8.40 16.08
CA VAL A 497 -27.59 9.50 16.87
C VAL A 497 -28.91 9.95 16.26
N VAL A 498 -29.91 10.16 17.11
CA VAL A 498 -31.28 10.55 16.74
C VAL A 498 -31.56 11.96 17.21
N PHE A 499 -32.04 12.80 16.32
CA PHE A 499 -32.40 14.19 16.56
C PHE A 499 -33.86 14.42 16.17
N ASP A 500 -34.46 15.47 16.70
CA ASP A 500 -35.72 15.99 16.17
C ASP A 500 -35.48 16.78 14.88
N GLU A 501 -36.54 17.26 14.23
CA GLU A 501 -36.50 18.04 12.99
C GLU A 501 -35.70 19.35 13.12
N ASP A 502 -35.54 19.84 14.33
CA ASP A 502 -34.78 21.04 14.71
C ASP A 502 -33.32 20.74 15.10
N GLY A 503 -32.86 19.50 15.02
CA GLY A 503 -31.50 19.07 15.35
C GLY A 503 -31.21 19.04 16.85
N ASN A 504 -32.25 18.98 17.70
CA ASN A 504 -32.09 18.74 19.13
C ASN A 504 -31.94 17.22 19.36
N TYR A 505 -30.99 16.84 20.21
CA TYR A 505 -30.74 15.44 20.56
C TYR A 505 -31.94 14.79 21.24
N ILE A 506 -32.33 13.61 20.77
CA ILE A 506 -33.35 12.76 21.36
C ILE A 506 -32.69 11.58 22.08
N THR A 507 -31.97 10.76 21.35
CA THR A 507 -31.33 9.55 21.85
C THR A 507 -30.15 9.11 20.97
N GLU A 508 -29.44 8.09 21.41
CA GLU A 508 -28.43 7.39 20.62
C GLU A 508 -28.48 5.89 20.91
N PHE A 509 -28.01 5.08 19.95
CA PHE A 509 -27.84 3.65 20.15
C PHE A 509 -26.60 3.15 19.40
N GLY A 510 -26.06 2.05 19.89
CA GLY A 510 -24.82 1.46 19.37
C GLY A 510 -23.59 1.91 20.13
N GLU A 511 -22.61 1.04 20.12
CA GLU A 511 -21.27 1.24 20.67
C GLU A 511 -20.29 0.36 19.91
N ALA A 512 -18.98 0.52 20.14
CA ALA A 512 -17.95 -0.29 19.47
C ALA A 512 -18.02 -1.76 19.89
N GLY A 513 -18.08 -2.70 18.93
CA GLY A 513 -18.01 -4.13 19.19
C GLY A 513 -18.65 -5.01 18.13
N PHE A 514 -18.87 -6.30 18.49
CA PHE A 514 -19.38 -7.36 17.61
C PHE A 514 -20.72 -7.95 18.04
N ASP A 515 -21.16 -7.67 19.27
CA ASP A 515 -22.43 -8.17 19.77
C ASP A 515 -23.63 -7.49 19.07
N PRO A 516 -24.84 -8.06 19.12
CA PRO A 516 -26.03 -7.39 18.61
C PRO A 516 -26.21 -6.01 19.24
N GLY A 517 -26.39 -4.99 18.41
CA GLY A 517 -26.49 -3.60 18.84
C GLY A 517 -25.14 -2.88 18.96
N GLN A 518 -24.01 -3.56 18.78
CA GLN A 518 -22.68 -2.94 18.67
C GLN A 518 -22.26 -2.82 17.20
N PHE A 519 -21.37 -1.89 16.89
CA PHE A 519 -20.94 -1.58 15.52
C PHE A 519 -19.42 -1.54 15.36
N ASP A 520 -19.00 -1.82 14.12
CA ASP A 520 -17.68 -1.46 13.64
C ASP A 520 -17.79 -0.79 12.25
N GLU A 521 -17.69 0.54 12.22
CA GLU A 521 -17.96 1.41 11.06
C GLU A 521 -19.40 1.30 10.51
N PRO A 522 -20.44 1.76 11.21
CA PRO A 522 -21.76 1.90 10.64
C PRO A 522 -21.76 2.99 9.57
N VAL A 523 -22.28 2.70 8.36
CA VAL A 523 -22.26 3.64 7.24
C VAL A 523 -23.67 3.93 6.71
N GLY A 524 -24.24 3.05 5.90
CA GLY A 524 -25.59 3.21 5.39
C GLY A 524 -26.64 2.91 6.44
N LEU A 525 -27.73 3.66 6.44
CA LEU A 525 -28.93 3.32 7.22
C LEU A 525 -30.18 3.59 6.38
N ALA A 526 -31.23 2.81 6.59
CA ALA A 526 -32.52 2.97 5.95
C ALA A 526 -33.65 2.58 6.92
N ILE A 527 -34.81 3.19 6.76
CA ILE A 527 -35.99 2.93 7.54
C ILE A 527 -37.01 2.20 6.67
N ALA A 528 -37.52 1.07 7.15
CA ALA A 528 -38.54 0.29 6.47
C ALA A 528 -39.86 1.03 6.47
N PRO A 529 -40.55 1.19 5.31
CA PRO A 529 -41.69 2.08 5.19
C PRO A 529 -42.95 1.62 5.94
N ASN A 530 -43.10 0.31 6.20
CA ASN A 530 -44.29 -0.21 6.88
C ASN A 530 -44.02 -0.59 8.34
N SER A 531 -42.84 -1.21 8.60
CA SER A 531 -42.49 -1.69 9.96
C SER A 531 -41.80 -0.64 10.82
N GLY A 532 -41.23 0.41 10.22
CA GLY A 532 -40.38 1.38 10.90
C GLY A 532 -39.03 0.81 11.35
N THR A 533 -38.70 -0.42 10.97
CA THR A 533 -37.41 -1.04 11.32
C THR A 533 -36.27 -0.26 10.71
N VAL A 534 -35.27 0.09 11.52
CA VAL A 534 -34.06 0.77 11.09
C VAL A 534 -32.99 -0.27 10.76
N TYR A 535 -32.65 -0.39 9.48
CA TYR A 535 -31.55 -1.25 9.05
C TYR A 535 -30.26 -0.45 8.94
N VAL A 536 -29.17 -0.99 9.49
CA VAL A 536 -27.86 -0.35 9.54
C VAL A 536 -26.82 -1.28 8.93
N VAL A 537 -26.02 -0.76 8.01
CA VAL A 537 -24.85 -1.43 7.47
C VAL A 537 -23.70 -1.32 8.46
N ASP A 538 -23.30 -2.43 9.04
CA ASP A 538 -22.18 -2.56 9.96
C ASP A 538 -20.96 -3.12 9.20
N THR A 539 -20.24 -2.19 8.51
CA THR A 539 -19.35 -2.50 7.41
C THR A 539 -18.23 -3.45 7.78
N TRP A 540 -17.48 -3.17 8.85
CA TRP A 540 -16.33 -3.98 9.22
C TRP A 540 -16.72 -5.27 9.94
N ASN A 541 -17.90 -5.32 10.50
CA ASN A 541 -18.50 -6.56 11.00
C ASN A 541 -19.17 -7.38 9.87
N GLN A 542 -19.18 -6.87 8.63
CA GLN A 542 -19.70 -7.54 7.43
C GLN A 542 -21.14 -8.01 7.59
N ARG A 543 -22.00 -7.20 8.19
CA ARG A 543 -23.38 -7.55 8.47
C ARG A 543 -24.34 -6.38 8.31
N VAL A 544 -25.60 -6.70 8.15
CA VAL A 544 -26.73 -5.77 8.36
C VAL A 544 -27.35 -6.07 9.71
N GLN A 545 -27.69 -5.04 10.46
CA GLN A 545 -28.46 -5.15 11.69
C GLN A 545 -29.78 -4.37 11.57
N GLY A 546 -30.89 -4.97 12.02
CA GLY A 546 -32.22 -4.33 12.11
C GLY A 546 -32.58 -3.98 13.54
N PHE A 547 -33.13 -2.79 13.75
CA PHE A 547 -33.53 -2.26 15.04
C PHE A 547 -34.99 -1.85 14.99
N ALA A 548 -35.79 -2.35 15.92
CA ALA A 548 -37.16 -1.91 16.11
C ALA A 548 -37.21 -0.64 16.99
N PRO A 549 -37.85 0.45 16.52
CA PRO A 549 -38.09 1.62 17.39
C PRO A 549 -39.14 1.32 18.46
N SER A 550 -39.03 2.01 19.62
CA SER A 550 -40.13 2.12 20.54
C SER A 550 -41.29 2.95 19.93
N GLU A 551 -42.50 2.84 20.49
CA GLU A 551 -43.67 3.58 19.99
C GLU A 551 -43.46 5.10 19.93
N ASP A 552 -42.64 5.64 20.81
CA ASP A 552 -42.32 7.08 20.89
C ASP A 552 -41.03 7.45 20.13
N GLY A 553 -40.36 6.49 19.47
CA GLY A 553 -39.12 6.71 18.70
C GLY A 553 -37.91 7.11 19.56
N THR A 554 -37.95 6.94 20.87
CA THR A 554 -36.89 7.35 21.80
C THR A 554 -35.92 6.23 22.16
N SER A 555 -36.18 4.99 21.73
CA SER A 555 -35.35 3.81 21.99
C SER A 555 -35.37 2.88 20.78
N TYR A 556 -34.26 2.20 20.54
CA TYR A 556 -34.06 1.28 19.41
C TYR A 556 -33.49 -0.03 19.93
N PHE A 557 -34.11 -1.15 19.57
CA PHE A 557 -33.75 -2.49 20.04
C PHE A 557 -33.28 -3.38 18.88
N PRO A 558 -32.13 -4.02 18.97
CA PRO A 558 -31.68 -4.94 17.93
C PRO A 558 -32.64 -6.15 17.85
N THR A 559 -33.15 -6.42 16.65
CA THR A 559 -34.15 -7.49 16.43
C THR A 559 -33.67 -8.57 15.51
N ILE A 560 -32.86 -8.21 14.50
CA ILE A 560 -32.39 -9.11 13.48
C ILE A 560 -31.00 -8.70 13.01
N GLN A 561 -30.20 -9.67 12.57
CA GLN A 561 -28.96 -9.43 11.87
C GLN A 561 -28.66 -10.58 10.90
N TRP A 562 -27.91 -10.28 9.85
CA TRP A 562 -27.38 -11.29 8.93
C TRP A 562 -26.06 -10.84 8.33
N ASP A 563 -25.22 -11.82 7.97
CA ASP A 563 -23.92 -11.57 7.36
C ASP A 563 -24.07 -11.21 5.88
N VAL A 564 -23.24 -10.29 5.39
CA VAL A 564 -23.14 -9.92 3.99
C VAL A 564 -21.76 -10.29 3.46
N ASN A 565 -21.69 -11.35 2.65
CA ASN A 565 -20.46 -11.75 2.01
C ASN A 565 -20.17 -10.85 0.81
N GLY A 566 -19.10 -10.03 0.89
CA GLY A 566 -18.71 -9.09 -0.16
C GLY A 566 -18.04 -7.83 0.37
N TRP A 567 -18.26 -7.48 1.63
CA TRP A 567 -17.69 -6.28 2.24
C TRP A 567 -16.32 -6.56 2.88
N PHE A 568 -15.38 -7.09 2.09
CA PHE A 568 -14.05 -7.48 2.56
C PHE A 568 -13.04 -6.34 2.52
N GLY A 569 -13.30 -5.33 1.67
CA GLY A 569 -12.42 -4.20 1.50
C GLY A 569 -12.68 -3.10 2.52
N GLN A 570 -11.61 -2.52 3.00
CA GLN A 570 -11.63 -1.52 4.07
C GLN A 570 -11.18 -0.14 3.56
N SER A 571 -11.45 0.14 2.29
CA SER A 571 -11.19 1.47 1.73
C SER A 571 -12.06 2.51 2.44
N LEU A 572 -11.47 3.64 2.80
CA LEU A 572 -12.20 4.79 3.34
C LEU A 572 -13.24 5.34 2.35
N ASP A 573 -13.01 5.13 1.06
CA ASP A 573 -13.83 5.69 -0.02
C ASP A 573 -14.92 4.73 -0.51
N ASN A 574 -14.79 3.42 -0.29
CA ASN A 574 -15.68 2.40 -0.84
C ASN A 574 -16.56 1.82 0.26
N LYS A 575 -17.60 2.54 0.65
CA LYS A 575 -18.50 2.13 1.72
C LYS A 575 -19.87 1.73 1.21
N PRO A 576 -20.45 0.63 1.72
CA PRO A 576 -21.78 0.18 1.33
C PRO A 576 -22.89 1.06 1.89
N PHE A 577 -23.96 1.20 1.11
CA PHE A 577 -25.20 1.83 1.51
C PHE A 577 -26.36 0.84 1.43
N ILE A 578 -27.51 1.24 1.96
CA ILE A 578 -28.69 0.39 2.12
C ILE A 578 -29.96 1.17 1.79
N ALA A 579 -30.93 0.49 1.23
CA ALA A 579 -32.27 0.99 1.02
C ALA A 579 -33.31 -0.09 1.32
N VAL A 580 -34.53 0.30 1.66
CA VAL A 580 -35.66 -0.62 1.84
C VAL A 580 -36.74 -0.26 0.83
N GLY A 581 -37.21 -1.26 0.10
CA GLY A 581 -38.27 -1.08 -0.87
C GLY A 581 -39.67 -1.06 -0.27
N PRO A 582 -40.71 -0.70 -1.05
CA PRO A 582 -42.11 -0.70 -0.60
C PRO A 582 -42.62 -2.08 -0.17
N ASN A 583 -41.96 -3.16 -0.59
CA ASN A 583 -42.21 -4.55 -0.25
C ASN A 583 -41.40 -5.04 0.97
N GLU A 584 -40.77 -4.13 1.71
CA GLU A 584 -39.86 -4.40 2.84
C GLU A 584 -38.57 -5.17 2.46
N HIS A 585 -38.31 -5.42 1.17
CA HIS A 585 -37.02 -5.98 0.77
C HIS A 585 -35.91 -4.99 1.02
N VAL A 586 -34.76 -5.51 1.44
CA VAL A 586 -33.56 -4.77 1.80
C VAL A 586 -32.54 -4.88 0.70
N PHE A 587 -32.09 -3.75 0.18
CA PHE A 587 -31.10 -3.67 -0.88
C PHE A 587 -29.82 -3.07 -0.32
N VAL A 588 -28.70 -3.74 -0.55
CA VAL A 588 -27.38 -3.22 -0.14
C VAL A 588 -26.47 -3.11 -1.34
N THR A 589 -25.64 -2.09 -1.37
CA THR A 589 -24.55 -2.00 -2.32
C THR A 589 -23.35 -2.82 -1.83
N ASP A 590 -22.69 -3.48 -2.76
CA ASP A 590 -21.39 -4.11 -2.56
C ASP A 590 -20.37 -3.39 -3.46
N PRO A 591 -19.73 -2.30 -2.97
CA PRO A 591 -18.89 -1.44 -3.78
C PRO A 591 -17.73 -2.16 -4.43
N GLU A 592 -17.12 -3.11 -3.72
CA GLU A 592 -15.96 -3.87 -4.18
C GLU A 592 -16.33 -5.11 -4.98
N GLY A 593 -17.56 -5.61 -4.80
CA GLY A 593 -18.17 -6.63 -5.66
C GLY A 593 -18.85 -6.05 -6.89
N TYR A 594 -18.88 -4.71 -7.05
CA TYR A 594 -19.50 -4.01 -8.20
C TYR A 594 -20.95 -4.41 -8.46
N ARG A 595 -21.72 -4.62 -7.38
CA ARG A 595 -23.05 -5.19 -7.44
C ARG A 595 -24.00 -4.60 -6.40
N VAL A 596 -25.28 -4.90 -6.58
CA VAL A 596 -26.33 -4.75 -5.59
C VAL A 596 -26.80 -6.13 -5.16
N ILE A 597 -27.09 -6.28 -3.87
CA ILE A 597 -27.61 -7.53 -3.29
C ILE A 597 -28.97 -7.23 -2.67
N GLU A 598 -29.97 -8.05 -2.99
CA GLU A 598 -31.33 -7.97 -2.46
C GLU A 598 -31.56 -9.08 -1.43
N PHE A 599 -32.09 -8.71 -0.29
CA PHE A 599 -32.55 -9.59 0.79
C PHE A 599 -34.03 -9.37 1.09
N THR A 600 -34.67 -10.35 1.67
CA THR A 600 -35.96 -10.15 2.33
C THR A 600 -35.79 -9.40 3.66
N GLU A 601 -36.86 -8.98 4.30
CA GLU A 601 -36.86 -8.31 5.59
C GLU A 601 -36.21 -9.13 6.72
N ASP A 602 -36.23 -10.46 6.58
CA ASP A 602 -35.62 -11.41 7.53
C ASP A 602 -34.20 -11.86 7.10
N GLY A 603 -33.57 -11.16 6.12
CA GLY A 603 -32.18 -11.36 5.72
C GLY A 603 -31.94 -12.56 4.79
N GLN A 604 -33.00 -13.15 4.22
CA GLN A 604 -32.81 -14.21 3.22
C GLN A 604 -32.40 -13.60 1.88
N PHE A 605 -31.35 -14.16 1.28
CA PHE A 605 -30.87 -13.73 -0.03
C PHE A 605 -31.94 -13.98 -1.12
N VAL A 606 -32.19 -12.97 -1.94
CA VAL A 606 -33.15 -13.03 -3.05
C VAL A 606 -32.40 -13.09 -4.38
N ARG A 607 -31.62 -12.06 -4.70
CA ARG A 607 -30.82 -11.95 -5.93
C ARG A 607 -29.68 -10.96 -5.80
N THR A 608 -28.77 -11.02 -6.78
CA THR A 608 -27.74 -10.00 -6.97
C THR A 608 -27.60 -9.66 -8.44
N TRP A 609 -27.18 -8.43 -8.74
CA TRP A 609 -26.89 -7.98 -10.11
C TRP A 609 -25.77 -6.94 -10.10
N GLY A 610 -25.18 -6.75 -11.26
CA GLY A 610 -24.04 -5.87 -11.49
C GLY A 610 -22.75 -6.66 -11.64
N ASP A 611 -21.84 -6.13 -12.41
CA ASP A 611 -20.45 -6.57 -12.57
C ASP A 611 -19.58 -5.34 -12.84
N PHE A 612 -18.25 -5.49 -12.76
CA PHE A 612 -17.36 -4.35 -12.99
C PHE A 612 -17.42 -3.87 -14.44
N GLY A 613 -17.58 -2.56 -14.62
CA GLY A 613 -17.49 -1.90 -15.94
C GLY A 613 -18.34 -0.64 -16.07
N ALA A 614 -18.54 -0.20 -17.30
CA ALA A 614 -19.29 1.01 -17.66
C ALA A 614 -20.50 0.74 -18.59
N GLY A 615 -20.84 -0.53 -18.88
CA GLY A 615 -22.01 -0.93 -19.65
C GLY A 615 -23.32 -0.76 -18.88
N LEU A 616 -24.44 -1.25 -19.48
CA LEU A 616 -25.78 -1.16 -18.89
C LEU A 616 -26.00 -2.14 -17.73
N GLU A 617 -25.28 -3.25 -17.74
CA GLU A 617 -25.33 -4.30 -16.72
C GLU A 617 -24.16 -4.18 -15.72
N GLU A 618 -23.30 -3.16 -15.88
CA GLU A 618 -22.05 -3.00 -15.18
C GLU A 618 -22.09 -1.79 -14.24
N ILE A 619 -21.29 -1.83 -13.19
CA ILE A 619 -21.16 -0.78 -12.18
C ILE A 619 -19.68 -0.57 -11.91
N GLY A 620 -19.21 0.68 -11.96
CA GLY A 620 -17.80 1.02 -11.66
C GLY A 620 -17.51 1.08 -10.17
N LEU A 621 -18.46 1.59 -9.38
CA LEU A 621 -18.43 1.62 -7.91
C LEU A 621 -19.84 1.87 -7.39
N ALA A 622 -20.51 0.83 -6.93
CA ALA A 622 -21.83 0.96 -6.31
C ALA A 622 -21.73 1.69 -4.97
N ALA A 623 -22.24 2.92 -4.89
CA ALA A 623 -22.23 3.72 -3.66
C ALA A 623 -23.65 3.85 -3.10
N GLY A 624 -24.30 5.00 -3.19
CA GLY A 624 -25.65 5.21 -2.69
C GLY A 624 -26.72 4.39 -3.44
N ILE A 625 -27.76 4.05 -2.73
CA ILE A 625 -28.90 3.29 -3.26
C ILE A 625 -30.21 3.80 -2.67
N THR A 626 -31.25 3.81 -3.46
CA THR A 626 -32.62 4.04 -2.98
C THR A 626 -33.63 3.25 -3.80
N VAL A 627 -34.83 3.07 -3.27
CA VAL A 627 -35.96 2.47 -3.99
C VAL A 627 -37.11 3.47 -3.98
N ASP A 628 -37.63 3.77 -5.17
CA ASP A 628 -38.77 4.67 -5.29
C ASP A 628 -40.11 3.98 -4.99
N GLN A 629 -41.18 4.76 -4.88
CA GLN A 629 -42.52 4.25 -4.58
C GLN A 629 -43.07 3.31 -5.65
N LEU A 630 -42.50 3.32 -6.86
CA LEU A 630 -42.86 2.43 -7.96
C LEU A 630 -42.05 1.13 -7.95
N GLY A 631 -41.10 1.00 -7.02
CA GLY A 631 -40.23 -0.17 -6.87
C GLY A 631 -39.01 -0.18 -7.81
N PHE A 632 -38.66 0.95 -8.47
CA PHE A 632 -37.41 1.06 -9.19
C PHE A 632 -36.25 1.25 -8.22
N VAL A 633 -35.15 0.55 -8.47
CA VAL A 633 -33.92 0.67 -7.68
C VAL A 633 -33.01 1.68 -8.38
N TRP A 634 -32.59 2.69 -7.66
CA TRP A 634 -31.66 3.73 -8.13
C TRP A 634 -30.33 3.59 -7.41
N VAL A 635 -29.23 3.57 -8.18
CA VAL A 635 -27.88 3.36 -7.66
C VAL A 635 -26.97 4.48 -8.17
N THR A 636 -26.23 5.10 -7.26
CA THR A 636 -25.12 5.98 -7.69
C THR A 636 -23.89 5.14 -8.01
N ASP A 637 -23.45 5.20 -9.24
CA ASP A 637 -22.22 4.58 -9.72
C ASP A 637 -21.08 5.60 -9.65
N ALA A 638 -20.47 5.70 -8.48
CA ALA A 638 -19.45 6.70 -8.18
C ALA A 638 -18.18 6.51 -9.03
N GLY A 639 -17.88 5.29 -9.45
CA GLY A 639 -16.74 4.99 -10.32
C GLY A 639 -16.88 5.52 -11.74
N ASN A 640 -18.10 5.54 -12.27
CA ASN A 640 -18.42 6.03 -13.61
C ASN A 640 -19.11 7.40 -13.61
N ASN A 641 -19.23 8.06 -12.47
CA ASN A 641 -19.85 9.38 -12.34
C ASN A 641 -21.27 9.45 -12.92
N ARG A 642 -22.11 8.46 -12.60
CA ARG A 642 -23.46 8.32 -13.15
C ARG A 642 -24.45 7.79 -12.12
N ILE A 643 -25.74 7.85 -12.45
CA ILE A 643 -26.84 7.24 -11.70
C ILE A 643 -27.48 6.19 -12.62
N LEU A 644 -27.71 5.00 -12.07
CA LEU A 644 -28.33 3.87 -12.77
C LEU A 644 -29.71 3.62 -12.16
N ARG A 645 -30.73 3.41 -13.00
CA ARG A 645 -32.04 2.97 -12.58
C ARG A 645 -32.30 1.56 -13.07
N TYR A 646 -32.81 0.71 -12.18
CA TYR A 646 -33.15 -0.67 -12.49
C TYR A 646 -34.62 -0.95 -12.24
N ARG A 647 -35.24 -1.68 -13.14
CA ARG A 647 -36.58 -2.23 -12.98
C ARG A 647 -36.44 -3.70 -12.62
N LEU A 648 -36.87 -4.05 -11.40
CA LEU A 648 -36.85 -5.46 -10.97
C LEU A 648 -37.93 -6.27 -11.69
N PRO A 649 -37.67 -7.56 -12.01
CA PRO A 649 -38.62 -8.47 -12.66
C PRO A 649 -39.75 -8.89 -11.74
#